data_9345a6f22c2bdf3ef586f25358a36850
#
_entry.id   9345a6f22c2bdf3ef586f25358a36850
#
_cell.length_a   1.000
_cell.length_b   1.000
_cell.length_c   1.000
_cell.angle_alpha   90.00
_cell.angle_beta   90.00
_cell.angle_gamma   90.00
#
_symmetry.space_group_name_H-M   'P 1'
#
loop_
_entity.id
_entity.type
_entity.pdbx_description
1 polymer ?
#
loop_
_entity_poly.entity_id
_entity_poly.type
_entity_poly.pdbx_seq_one_letter_code
_entity_poly.pdbx_strand_id
1 'polypeptide(L)'
;MDRFKSGVNKNKKFCVILTLFLLVFIVCSLVTYKTYVKNYLFNDNIVYKVKTHSDEGIPLENQKFSQEIDNVSASLTGIGFSLKNIDKDSDNVLNVSIKNQDGSLIQELSVKEKDLNDGFNVVHIDPLNLENQKLIIELSSSGYTNIHVGVTHDAEEEYIKLTKCSVNEEKMNYSLVYGLVNGNCLALKKFYFLIVSLFILLIVLFGILKILEVQFAKISFVVIFITGIIYSLVLPQFTIPDEWTHYLTAYSQSSVLLHKKAFDEHGNVILYEDGSYYFVRYNIPKLSTYAMEMNELSGHQMVDIKGQRASRAPLSLATFGYIPQTVGVTIGRLLHMNSMQVAFLGRMFALLVYALLISWGISLIPKFAKRIFFAVSMLPMCMQQVCSFNYDSVLLAASFFLFAYLLYLAYKKDEVNKVDLAIVTICSMAIATIKFIYLPILGIGLLIPAKKFKHKNTKWIYIVLLLVISGLSYGLITKYNQYFWTVHTSVTKPISDAVTFTPSFILHNPIKEIVIFLNTIQQFMGEYIEQMLCSPLGWLDIKMPSVIVAGFSSVLLFSSMSCKDEDSSIKWQNRFWMFVLFGLVFVTVLLALQITWTPDYFTFVAGVQGRYFLPVLPLLLVSIFGYLKLNAESKNMNTIMVLSTVCLHIMEVLTILIIVIGR
;
A
#
# COMPACT_ATOMS: atom_id res chain seq x y z
N MET A 1 -39.44 -6.35 1.18
CA MET A 1 -39.88 -4.96 1.27
C MET A 1 -40.39 -4.61 2.66
N ASP A 2 -41.22 -5.43 3.28
CA ASP A 2 -41.81 -5.17 4.60
C ASP A 2 -40.82 -5.12 5.76
N ARG A 3 -39.81 -5.98 5.79
CA ARG A 3 -38.71 -5.92 6.74
C ARG A 3 -37.94 -4.59 6.70
N PHE A 4 -37.72 -4.06 5.51
CA PHE A 4 -37.03 -2.79 5.34
C PHE A 4 -37.88 -1.62 5.80
N LYS A 5 -39.17 -1.56 5.42
CA LYS A 5 -40.13 -0.54 5.90
C LYS A 5 -40.26 -0.54 7.41
N SER A 6 -40.39 -1.72 8.02
CA SER A 6 -40.42 -1.88 9.49
C SER A 6 -39.12 -1.40 10.14
N GLY A 7 -37.96 -1.74 9.54
CA GLY A 7 -36.64 -1.30 10.02
C GLY A 7 -36.48 0.22 9.95
N VAL A 8 -36.89 0.88 8.87
CA VAL A 8 -36.87 2.34 8.73
C VAL A 8 -37.72 3.01 9.81
N ASN A 9 -38.95 2.52 10.03
CA ASN A 9 -39.80 3.07 11.06
C ASN A 9 -39.22 2.96 12.47
N LYS A 10 -38.54 1.84 12.78
CA LYS A 10 -37.89 1.61 14.07
C LYS A 10 -36.63 2.48 14.25
N ASN A 11 -35.93 2.85 13.17
CA ASN A 11 -34.67 3.57 13.20
C ASN A 11 -34.77 5.00 12.61
N LYS A 12 -35.90 5.67 12.69
CA LYS A 12 -36.12 7.01 12.09
C LYS A 12 -35.03 8.02 12.41
N LYS A 13 -34.62 8.13 13.69
CA LYS A 13 -33.51 9.04 14.10
C LYS A 13 -32.19 8.72 13.40
N PHE A 14 -31.87 7.43 13.31
CA PHE A 14 -30.66 6.99 12.60
C PHE A 14 -30.72 7.34 11.10
N CYS A 15 -31.87 7.12 10.45
CA CYS A 15 -32.06 7.46 9.04
C CYS A 15 -31.85 8.96 8.79
N VAL A 16 -32.39 9.83 9.67
CA VAL A 16 -32.17 11.28 9.59
C VAL A 16 -30.67 11.63 9.73
N ILE A 17 -30.01 11.08 10.75
CA ILE A 17 -28.57 11.30 10.97
C ILE A 17 -27.75 10.84 9.76
N LEU A 18 -28.04 9.66 9.22
CA LEU A 18 -27.34 9.12 8.06
C LEU A 18 -27.55 9.98 6.79
N THR A 19 -28.79 10.45 6.57
CA THR A 19 -29.12 11.34 5.45
C THR A 19 -28.36 12.67 5.57
N LEU A 20 -28.35 13.26 6.78
CA LEU A 20 -27.59 14.49 7.03
C LEU A 20 -26.09 14.26 6.82
N PHE A 21 -25.53 13.16 7.33
CA PHE A 21 -24.14 12.78 7.11
C PHE A 21 -23.79 12.66 5.63
N LEU A 22 -24.64 11.98 4.85
CA LEU A 22 -24.48 11.81 3.41
C LEU A 22 -24.55 13.17 2.68
N LEU A 23 -25.49 14.02 3.01
CA LEU A 23 -25.63 15.36 2.44
C LEU A 23 -24.39 16.22 2.73
N VAL A 24 -23.91 16.25 3.98
CA VAL A 24 -22.70 16.98 4.36
C VAL A 24 -21.49 16.43 3.58
N PHE A 25 -21.37 15.11 3.47
CA PHE A 25 -20.29 14.49 2.70
C PHE A 25 -20.33 14.92 1.21
N ILE A 26 -21.51 14.88 0.57
CA ILE A 26 -21.67 15.30 -0.84
C ILE A 26 -21.30 16.78 -1.00
N VAL A 27 -21.78 17.65 -0.12
CA VAL A 27 -21.45 19.09 -0.16
C VAL A 27 -19.96 19.32 0.01
N CYS A 28 -19.33 18.69 1.02
CA CYS A 28 -17.88 18.78 1.24
C CYS A 28 -17.10 18.29 0.02
N SER A 29 -17.52 17.16 -0.58
CA SER A 29 -16.88 16.63 -1.78
C SER A 29 -17.02 17.56 -2.99
N LEU A 30 -18.17 18.19 -3.19
CA LEU A 30 -18.37 19.17 -4.27
C LEU A 30 -17.53 20.44 -4.04
N VAL A 31 -17.43 20.90 -2.80
CA VAL A 31 -16.56 22.04 -2.43
C VAL A 31 -15.10 21.69 -2.69
N THR A 32 -14.62 20.54 -2.21
CA THR A 32 -13.24 20.08 -2.46
C THR A 32 -12.95 19.96 -3.96
N TYR A 33 -13.90 19.41 -4.73
CA TYR A 33 -13.77 19.36 -6.19
C TYR A 33 -13.60 20.75 -6.79
N LYS A 34 -14.47 21.70 -6.40
CA LYS A 34 -14.47 23.05 -6.96
C LYS A 34 -13.22 23.86 -6.57
N THR A 35 -12.77 23.74 -5.32
CA THR A 35 -11.68 24.58 -4.78
C THR A 35 -10.30 24.03 -5.07
N TYR A 36 -10.15 22.69 -5.09
CA TYR A 36 -8.85 22.04 -5.26
C TYR A 36 -8.74 21.28 -6.59
N VAL A 37 -9.56 20.25 -6.78
CA VAL A 37 -9.38 19.33 -7.90
C VAL A 37 -9.55 20.03 -9.25
N LYS A 38 -10.57 20.87 -9.40
CA LYS A 38 -10.86 21.57 -10.66
C LYS A 38 -9.70 22.45 -11.13
N ASN A 39 -8.99 23.09 -10.19
CA ASN A 39 -7.87 23.96 -10.54
C ASN A 39 -6.70 23.21 -11.16
N TYR A 40 -6.50 21.93 -10.79
CA TYR A 40 -5.45 21.07 -11.35
C TYR A 40 -5.87 20.33 -12.62
N LEU A 41 -7.17 20.26 -12.94
CA LEU A 41 -7.64 19.63 -14.17
C LEU A 41 -7.17 20.33 -15.44
N PHE A 42 -6.91 21.62 -15.34
CA PHE A 42 -6.54 22.48 -16.47
C PHE A 42 -5.07 22.92 -16.43
N ASN A 43 -4.30 22.44 -15.45
CA ASN A 43 -2.87 22.68 -15.44
C ASN A 43 -2.18 21.63 -16.31
N ASP A 44 -1.18 22.07 -17.07
CA ASP A 44 -0.36 21.22 -17.90
C ASP A 44 0.42 20.23 -17.04
N ASN A 45 0.04 18.98 -17.11
CA ASN A 45 0.68 17.92 -16.36
C ASN A 45 1.52 17.06 -17.32
N ILE A 46 2.79 16.90 -17.02
CA ILE A 46 3.64 15.94 -17.72
C ILE A 46 3.19 14.55 -17.29
N VAL A 47 2.39 13.90 -18.15
CA VAL A 47 1.85 12.56 -17.90
C VAL A 47 2.90 11.47 -18.13
N TYR A 48 3.89 11.79 -18.96
CA TYR A 48 4.96 10.90 -19.35
C TYR A 48 6.24 11.70 -19.58
N LYS A 49 7.36 11.21 -19.11
CA LYS A 49 8.69 11.75 -19.39
C LYS A 49 9.70 10.63 -19.45
N VAL A 50 10.49 10.57 -20.51
CA VAL A 50 11.63 9.67 -20.59
C VAL A 50 12.59 10.01 -19.45
N LYS A 51 12.83 9.06 -18.56
CA LYS A 51 13.83 9.19 -17.51
C LYS A 51 15.16 8.68 -18.02
N THR A 52 16.22 9.40 -17.71
CA THR A 52 17.59 9.05 -18.12
C THR A 52 18.56 9.44 -17.03
N HIS A 53 19.61 8.65 -16.88
CA HIS A 53 20.80 9.00 -16.09
C HIS A 53 21.78 9.84 -16.91
N SER A 54 21.77 9.70 -18.24
CA SER A 54 22.61 10.45 -19.16
C SER A 54 21.73 11.19 -20.18
N ASP A 55 21.78 12.51 -20.17
CA ASP A 55 21.16 13.37 -21.18
C ASP A 55 22.29 13.96 -22.01
N GLU A 56 22.58 13.30 -23.13
CA GLU A 56 23.61 13.75 -24.10
C GLU A 56 22.97 14.74 -25.07
N GLY A 57 23.64 15.85 -25.34
CA GLY A 57 23.18 16.83 -26.29
C GLY A 57 23.72 16.54 -27.71
N ILE A 58 22.81 16.35 -28.68
CA ILE A 58 23.19 16.25 -30.12
C ILE A 58 22.78 17.51 -30.85
N PRO A 59 23.65 18.14 -31.67
CA PRO A 59 23.32 19.37 -32.40
C PRO A 59 22.10 19.19 -33.29
N LEU A 60 21.18 20.16 -33.26
CA LEU A 60 20.02 20.20 -34.14
C LEU A 60 20.30 20.82 -35.49
N GLU A 61 21.44 21.50 -35.62
CA GLU A 61 21.81 22.23 -36.82
C GLU A 61 21.86 21.31 -38.07
N ASN A 62 21.08 21.69 -39.11
CA ASN A 62 20.96 20.93 -40.37
C ASN A 62 20.48 19.48 -40.17
N GLN A 63 19.90 19.16 -39.03
CA GLN A 63 19.39 17.84 -38.72
C GLN A 63 17.88 17.88 -38.47
N LYS A 64 17.22 16.78 -38.84
CA LYS A 64 15.81 16.55 -38.56
C LYS A 64 15.68 15.30 -37.72
N PHE A 65 15.31 15.48 -36.44
CA PHE A 65 15.03 14.38 -35.53
C PHE A 65 13.59 13.93 -35.70
N SER A 66 13.39 12.64 -35.80
CA SER A 66 12.07 12.03 -35.86
C SER A 66 11.97 10.94 -34.79
N GLN A 67 10.98 11.02 -33.91
CA GLN A 67 10.75 10.12 -32.82
C GLN A 67 9.36 9.50 -32.92
N GLU A 68 9.30 8.17 -33.07
CA GLU A 68 8.03 7.45 -32.88
C GLU A 68 7.63 7.48 -31.38
N ILE A 69 6.37 7.73 -31.11
CA ILE A 69 5.78 7.69 -29.78
C ILE A 69 4.67 6.64 -29.79
N ASP A 70 4.85 5.61 -28.96
CA ASP A 70 3.83 4.60 -28.73
C ASP A 70 2.90 5.04 -27.58
N ASN A 71 1.60 4.84 -27.75
CA ASN A 71 0.58 5.06 -26.72
C ASN A 71 0.52 6.50 -26.17
N VAL A 72 -0.15 7.34 -26.89
CA VAL A 72 -0.41 8.73 -26.48
C VAL A 72 -1.62 8.79 -25.57
N SER A 73 -1.56 9.66 -24.56
CA SER A 73 -2.67 9.90 -23.65
C SER A 73 -3.91 10.43 -24.40
N ALA A 74 -5.11 10.23 -23.84
CA ALA A 74 -6.38 10.58 -24.44
C ALA A 74 -6.54 12.03 -24.90
N SER A 75 -5.74 12.97 -24.34
CA SER A 75 -5.76 14.39 -24.71
C SER A 75 -4.35 14.97 -24.59
N LEU A 76 -3.62 15.02 -25.69
CA LEU A 76 -2.29 15.61 -25.77
C LEU A 76 -2.41 17.12 -25.95
N THR A 77 -1.84 17.91 -25.01
CA THR A 77 -1.86 19.38 -25.05
C THR A 77 -0.48 20.01 -25.07
N GLY A 78 0.56 19.19 -25.02
CA GLY A 78 1.94 19.65 -25.12
C GLY A 78 2.93 18.51 -25.25
N ILE A 79 4.11 18.83 -25.77
CA ILE A 79 5.24 17.94 -25.89
C ILE A 79 6.45 18.63 -25.29
N GLY A 80 7.13 17.94 -24.39
CA GLY A 80 8.37 18.43 -23.79
C GLY A 80 9.60 17.80 -24.39
N PHE A 81 10.70 18.56 -24.43
CA PHE A 81 12.02 18.09 -24.88
C PHE A 81 13.10 18.63 -23.97
N SER A 82 14.16 17.87 -23.79
CA SER A 82 15.41 18.38 -23.22
C SER A 82 16.18 19.12 -24.29
N LEU A 83 16.51 20.38 -24.03
CA LEU A 83 17.27 21.25 -24.93
C LEU A 83 18.45 21.84 -24.19
N LYS A 84 19.57 22.10 -24.89
CA LYS A 84 20.79 22.69 -24.36
C LYS A 84 21.37 23.69 -25.34
N ASN A 85 22.22 24.58 -24.82
CA ASN A 85 22.89 25.63 -25.58
C ASN A 85 21.90 26.60 -26.25
N ILE A 86 20.87 27.01 -25.54
CA ILE A 86 19.86 27.97 -26.02
C ILE A 86 20.46 29.36 -26.02
N ASP A 87 20.39 30.05 -27.18
CA ASP A 87 20.77 31.44 -27.31
C ASP A 87 19.54 32.36 -27.16
N LYS A 88 19.57 33.15 -26.11
CA LYS A 88 18.46 34.09 -25.78
C LYS A 88 18.38 35.31 -26.69
N ASP A 89 19.43 35.58 -27.42
CA ASP A 89 19.53 36.74 -28.37
C ASP A 89 19.25 36.26 -29.83
N SER A 90 19.02 34.97 -30.02
CA SER A 90 18.76 34.39 -31.35
C SER A 90 17.28 34.54 -31.77
N ASP A 91 17.06 34.92 -33.02
CA ASP A 91 15.73 34.89 -33.66
C ASP A 91 15.44 33.57 -34.42
N ASN A 92 16.32 32.58 -34.29
CA ASN A 92 16.08 31.25 -34.86
C ASN A 92 14.82 30.62 -34.33
N VAL A 93 14.29 29.64 -35.06
CA VAL A 93 13.01 28.98 -34.76
C VAL A 93 13.21 27.48 -34.69
N LEU A 94 12.75 26.90 -33.60
CA LEU A 94 12.56 25.47 -33.46
C LEU A 94 11.19 25.08 -34.04
N ASN A 95 11.18 24.23 -35.05
CA ASN A 95 9.97 23.67 -35.64
C ASN A 95 9.69 22.30 -35.03
N VAL A 96 8.47 22.14 -34.56
CA VAL A 96 7.94 20.90 -33.98
C VAL A 96 6.75 20.43 -34.84
N SER A 97 6.89 19.31 -35.52
CA SER A 97 5.81 18.74 -36.31
C SER A 97 5.31 17.45 -35.67
N ILE A 98 3.99 17.29 -35.62
CA ILE A 98 3.31 16.08 -35.13
C ILE A 98 2.64 15.41 -36.33
N LYS A 99 2.94 14.15 -36.54
CA LYS A 99 2.46 13.37 -37.67
C LYS A 99 1.80 12.06 -37.22
N ASN A 100 0.90 11.56 -38.03
CA ASN A 100 0.39 10.18 -37.92
C ASN A 100 1.50 9.18 -38.30
N GLN A 101 1.26 7.91 -38.01
CA GLN A 101 2.19 6.82 -38.38
C GLN A 101 2.39 6.69 -39.90
N ASP A 102 1.43 7.11 -40.71
CA ASP A 102 1.51 7.14 -42.17
C ASP A 102 2.32 8.35 -42.70
N GLY A 103 2.80 9.23 -41.83
CA GLY A 103 3.56 10.43 -42.16
C GLY A 103 2.67 11.66 -42.47
N SER A 104 1.34 11.54 -42.41
CA SER A 104 0.45 12.70 -42.59
C SER A 104 0.59 13.70 -41.46
N LEU A 105 0.73 14.99 -41.78
CA LEU A 105 0.89 16.08 -40.82
C LEU A 105 -0.45 16.29 -40.06
N ILE A 106 -0.35 16.30 -38.72
CA ILE A 106 -1.46 16.64 -37.84
C ILE A 106 -1.37 18.10 -37.41
N GLN A 107 -0.18 18.51 -36.93
CA GLN A 107 0.06 19.86 -36.47
C GLN A 107 1.54 20.24 -36.63
N GLU A 108 1.81 21.50 -36.92
CA GLU A 108 3.14 22.08 -36.97
C GLU A 108 3.18 23.36 -36.13
N LEU A 109 4.25 23.52 -35.37
CA LEU A 109 4.47 24.63 -34.45
C LEU A 109 5.88 25.17 -34.63
N SER A 110 6.01 26.47 -34.50
CA SER A 110 7.27 27.17 -34.56
C SER A 110 7.48 27.99 -33.29
N VAL A 111 8.55 27.67 -32.56
CA VAL A 111 8.89 28.33 -31.28
C VAL A 111 10.20 29.07 -31.45
N LYS A 112 10.26 30.36 -31.07
CA LYS A 112 11.50 31.15 -31.15
C LYS A 112 12.51 30.64 -30.14
N GLU A 113 13.77 30.55 -30.50
CA GLU A 113 14.86 30.08 -29.65
C GLU A 113 14.96 30.88 -28.33
N LYS A 114 14.78 32.18 -28.38
CA LYS A 114 14.79 33.08 -27.22
C LYS A 114 13.73 32.79 -26.16
N ASP A 115 12.62 32.12 -26.56
CA ASP A 115 11.52 31.76 -25.65
C ASP A 115 11.78 30.40 -24.96
N LEU A 116 12.82 29.65 -25.38
CA LEU A 116 13.24 28.37 -24.79
C LEU A 116 14.30 28.57 -23.70
N ASN A 117 14.49 27.56 -22.84
CA ASN A 117 15.50 27.55 -21.78
C ASN A 117 16.40 26.31 -21.87
N ASP A 118 17.61 26.35 -21.32
CA ASP A 118 18.38 25.14 -21.10
C ASP A 118 17.65 24.21 -20.14
N GLY A 119 17.57 22.94 -20.50
CA GLY A 119 16.85 21.91 -19.76
C GLY A 119 15.54 21.49 -20.43
N PHE A 120 14.56 21.07 -19.65
CA PHE A 120 13.31 20.50 -20.18
C PHE A 120 12.31 21.60 -20.50
N ASN A 121 11.98 21.74 -21.78
CA ASN A 121 11.01 22.73 -22.29
C ASN A 121 9.72 22.03 -22.73
N VAL A 122 8.56 22.66 -22.49
CA VAL A 122 7.26 22.19 -22.96
C VAL A 122 6.76 23.11 -24.03
N VAL A 123 6.45 22.53 -25.19
CA VAL A 123 5.79 23.21 -26.31
C VAL A 123 4.32 22.85 -26.26
N HIS A 124 3.46 23.87 -26.10
CA HIS A 124 2.01 23.68 -26.06
C HIS A 124 1.45 23.50 -27.49
N ILE A 125 0.50 22.60 -27.63
CA ILE A 125 -0.16 22.26 -28.87
C ILE A 125 -1.69 22.42 -28.71
N ASP A 126 -2.39 22.56 -29.82
CA ASP A 126 -3.85 22.46 -29.78
C ASP A 126 -4.25 21.06 -29.29
N PRO A 127 -5.27 20.96 -28.41
CA PRO A 127 -5.64 19.69 -27.83
C PRO A 127 -5.94 18.62 -28.87
N LEU A 128 -5.15 17.56 -28.90
CA LEU A 128 -5.33 16.42 -29.79
C LEU A 128 -5.96 15.26 -29.00
N ASN A 129 -7.14 14.83 -29.42
CA ASN A 129 -7.83 13.66 -28.87
C ASN A 129 -7.41 12.40 -29.64
N LEU A 130 -6.30 11.81 -29.24
CA LEU A 130 -5.66 10.71 -29.93
C LEU A 130 -5.59 9.48 -29.00
N GLU A 131 -6.74 8.86 -28.75
CA GLU A 131 -6.74 7.63 -27.95
C GLU A 131 -6.00 6.50 -28.68
N ASN A 132 -4.92 5.99 -28.06
CA ASN A 132 -4.15 4.82 -28.52
C ASN A 132 -3.56 4.90 -29.93
N GLN A 133 -3.28 6.08 -30.43
CA GLN A 133 -2.64 6.25 -31.73
C GLN A 133 -1.12 6.39 -31.58
N LYS A 134 -0.37 5.79 -32.50
CA LYS A 134 1.06 6.02 -32.64
C LYS A 134 1.29 7.31 -33.39
N LEU A 135 2.18 8.14 -32.87
CA LEU A 135 2.54 9.42 -33.46
C LEU A 135 4.02 9.47 -33.79
N ILE A 136 4.38 10.32 -34.72
CA ILE A 136 5.74 10.70 -35.03
C ILE A 136 5.90 12.17 -34.68
N ILE A 137 6.88 12.50 -33.84
CA ILE A 137 7.25 13.87 -33.52
C ILE A 137 8.56 14.17 -34.24
N GLU A 138 8.55 15.25 -35.02
CA GLU A 138 9.75 15.73 -35.70
C GLU A 138 10.21 17.06 -35.12
N LEU A 139 11.52 17.19 -34.92
CA LEU A 139 12.18 18.42 -34.50
C LEU A 139 13.18 18.86 -35.60
N SER A 140 13.08 20.12 -35.98
CA SER A 140 14.04 20.74 -36.90
C SER A 140 14.22 22.23 -36.56
N SER A 141 15.31 22.83 -37.01
CA SER A 141 15.52 24.26 -36.85
C SER A 141 15.49 24.97 -38.20
N SER A 142 14.98 26.21 -38.20
CA SER A 142 15.15 27.11 -39.36
C SER A 142 16.27 28.07 -39.05
N GLY A 143 17.41 27.94 -39.77
CA GLY A 143 18.58 28.77 -39.60
C GLY A 143 19.73 28.09 -38.84
N TYR A 144 20.81 28.81 -38.68
CA TYR A 144 22.01 28.39 -37.96
C TYR A 144 21.72 28.43 -36.45
N THR A 145 21.69 27.29 -35.78
CA THR A 145 21.42 27.22 -34.34
C THR A 145 22.44 26.35 -33.61
N ASN A 146 22.80 26.74 -32.40
CA ASN A 146 23.59 25.93 -31.48
C ASN A 146 22.74 25.01 -30.58
N ILE A 147 21.45 24.91 -30.82
CA ILE A 147 20.57 24.08 -30.01
C ILE A 147 21.02 22.63 -30.09
N HIS A 148 21.18 21.99 -28.91
CA HIS A 148 21.39 20.56 -28.80
C HIS A 148 20.12 19.92 -28.22
N VAL A 149 19.66 18.85 -28.85
CA VAL A 149 18.54 18.05 -28.41
C VAL A 149 19.02 16.96 -27.48
N GLY A 150 18.42 16.81 -26.32
CA GLY A 150 18.76 15.76 -25.36
C GLY A 150 18.33 14.39 -25.87
N VAL A 151 19.30 13.48 -25.90
CA VAL A 151 19.09 12.07 -26.25
C VAL A 151 19.61 11.15 -25.16
N THR A 152 19.12 9.93 -25.13
CA THR A 152 19.57 8.91 -24.19
C THR A 152 19.79 7.58 -24.88
N HIS A 153 20.91 6.93 -24.58
CA HIS A 153 21.25 5.55 -24.99
C HIS A 153 20.72 4.54 -23.95
N ASP A 154 20.70 4.96 -22.68
CA ASP A 154 20.24 4.18 -21.54
C ASP A 154 18.99 4.83 -20.98
N ALA A 155 17.81 4.48 -21.50
CA ALA A 155 16.64 4.75 -20.70
C ALA A 155 16.83 4.02 -19.36
N GLU A 156 16.83 4.76 -18.25
CA GLU A 156 16.95 4.22 -16.88
C GLU A 156 15.96 3.11 -16.59
N GLU A 157 15.10 2.91 -17.51
CA GLU A 157 14.04 1.95 -17.46
C GLU A 157 14.40 0.79 -18.35
N GLU A 158 14.83 -0.27 -17.72
CA GLU A 158 14.87 -1.63 -18.28
C GLU A 158 13.58 -2.00 -19.02
N TYR A 159 12.63 -1.07 -19.21
CA TYR A 159 11.24 -1.35 -19.52
C TYR A 159 10.70 -0.72 -20.81
N ILE A 160 11.45 0.18 -21.47
CA ILE A 160 11.05 0.68 -22.78
C ILE A 160 12.03 0.15 -23.80
N LYS A 161 11.53 -0.60 -24.76
CA LYS A 161 12.22 -0.61 -26.07
C LYS A 161 12.25 0.83 -26.51
N LEU A 162 13.45 1.39 -26.60
CA LEU A 162 13.66 2.71 -27.18
C LEU A 162 12.81 2.80 -28.44
N THR A 163 11.81 3.66 -28.41
CA THR A 163 10.95 3.90 -29.57
C THR A 163 11.86 4.42 -30.68
N LYS A 164 11.58 4.05 -31.91
CA LYS A 164 12.46 4.31 -33.05
C LYS A 164 12.70 5.80 -33.19
N CYS A 165 13.95 6.20 -32.98
CA CYS A 165 14.45 7.52 -33.31
C CYS A 165 15.20 7.47 -34.64
N SER A 166 15.01 8.46 -35.49
CA SER A 166 15.81 8.64 -36.70
C SER A 166 16.23 10.09 -36.82
N VAL A 167 17.43 10.27 -37.43
CA VAL A 167 17.99 11.59 -37.78
C VAL A 167 18.22 11.60 -39.27
N ASN A 168 17.61 12.56 -39.98
CA ASN A 168 17.67 12.62 -41.43
C ASN A 168 17.33 11.27 -42.12
N GLU A 169 16.28 10.58 -41.57
CA GLU A 169 15.81 9.25 -42.01
C GLU A 169 16.72 8.06 -41.66
N GLU A 170 17.92 8.28 -41.14
CA GLU A 170 18.75 7.20 -40.64
C GLU A 170 18.35 6.78 -39.23
N LYS A 171 18.16 5.48 -39.01
CA LYS A 171 17.79 4.93 -37.71
C LYS A 171 18.93 5.05 -36.71
N MET A 172 18.60 5.56 -35.51
CA MET A 172 19.53 5.71 -34.43
C MET A 172 19.25 4.66 -33.30
N ASN A 173 20.27 4.38 -32.51
CA ASN A 173 20.22 3.48 -31.36
C ASN A 173 20.00 4.22 -30.03
N TYR A 174 19.45 5.45 -30.07
CA TYR A 174 19.07 6.26 -28.94
C TYR A 174 17.64 6.79 -29.10
N SER A 175 17.08 7.36 -28.03
CA SER A 175 15.78 8.04 -28.02
C SER A 175 15.96 9.50 -27.65
N LEU A 176 15.04 10.36 -28.11
CA LEU A 176 14.91 11.71 -27.57
C LEU A 176 14.53 11.66 -26.09
N VAL A 177 15.04 12.60 -25.30
CA VAL A 177 14.55 12.87 -23.95
C VAL A 177 13.31 13.75 -24.09
N TYR A 178 12.14 13.12 -24.18
CA TYR A 178 10.87 13.80 -24.41
C TYR A 178 9.87 13.54 -23.29
N GLY A 179 8.80 14.31 -23.26
CA GLY A 179 7.66 14.11 -22.37
C GLY A 179 6.36 14.51 -23.04
N LEU A 180 5.27 13.89 -22.60
CA LEU A 180 3.92 14.16 -23.08
C LEU A 180 3.14 14.92 -22.02
N VAL A 181 2.44 15.98 -22.43
CA VAL A 181 1.66 16.83 -21.55
C VAL A 181 0.18 16.64 -21.85
N ASN A 182 -0.59 16.41 -20.81
CA ASN A 182 -2.03 16.31 -20.87
C ASN A 182 -2.65 17.47 -20.10
N GLY A 183 -3.27 18.42 -20.80
CA GLY A 183 -3.91 19.59 -20.21
C GLY A 183 -5.35 19.38 -19.75
N ASN A 184 -5.97 18.26 -20.12
CA ASN A 184 -7.32 17.91 -19.67
C ASN A 184 -7.28 16.56 -18.96
N CYS A 185 -6.95 16.57 -17.67
CA CYS A 185 -6.86 15.35 -16.88
C CYS A 185 -8.26 14.79 -16.56
N LEU A 186 -9.00 14.37 -17.61
CA LEU A 186 -10.32 13.73 -17.49
C LEU A 186 -10.21 12.47 -16.60
N ALA A 187 -9.08 11.77 -16.65
CA ALA A 187 -8.77 10.64 -15.76
C ALA A 187 -8.82 11.04 -14.28
N LEU A 188 -8.24 12.21 -13.90
CA LEU A 188 -8.33 12.69 -12.52
C LEU A 188 -9.77 12.98 -12.10
N LYS A 189 -10.57 13.58 -12.98
CA LYS A 189 -11.99 13.81 -12.73
C LYS A 189 -12.73 12.50 -12.49
N LYS A 190 -12.54 11.51 -13.38
CA LYS A 190 -13.10 10.16 -13.23
C LYS A 190 -12.66 9.52 -11.92
N PHE A 191 -11.37 9.60 -11.60
CA PHE A 191 -10.79 9.07 -10.37
C PHE A 191 -11.43 9.69 -9.12
N TYR A 192 -11.50 11.02 -9.05
CA TYR A 192 -12.10 11.72 -7.91
C TYR A 192 -13.55 11.28 -7.68
N PHE A 193 -14.38 11.27 -8.74
CA PHE A 193 -15.76 10.86 -8.60
C PHE A 193 -15.93 9.37 -8.32
N LEU A 194 -14.99 8.51 -8.75
CA LEU A 194 -14.94 7.11 -8.35
C LEU A 194 -14.76 6.98 -6.83
N ILE A 195 -13.79 7.68 -6.26
CA ILE A 195 -13.56 7.68 -4.80
C ILE A 195 -14.79 8.18 -4.03
N VAL A 196 -15.38 9.30 -4.46
CA VAL A 196 -16.61 9.84 -3.86
C VAL A 196 -17.77 8.84 -3.96
N SER A 197 -17.93 8.18 -5.11
CA SER A 197 -18.99 7.17 -5.33
C SER A 197 -18.81 5.95 -4.44
N LEU A 198 -17.57 5.50 -4.21
CA LEU A 198 -17.27 4.39 -3.29
C LEU A 198 -17.61 4.73 -1.84
N PHE A 199 -17.35 5.97 -1.39
CA PHE A 199 -17.79 6.41 -0.06
C PHE A 199 -19.32 6.52 0.04
N ILE A 200 -19.99 7.03 -0.99
CA ILE A 200 -21.46 7.04 -1.03
C ILE A 200 -22.00 5.61 -0.95
N LEU A 201 -21.46 4.68 -1.73
CA LEU A 201 -21.81 3.27 -1.68
C LEU A 201 -21.60 2.68 -0.29
N LEU A 202 -20.47 2.97 0.36
CA LEU A 202 -20.16 2.52 1.71
C LEU A 202 -21.19 3.02 2.74
N ILE A 203 -21.50 4.32 2.71
CA ILE A 203 -22.47 4.95 3.63
C ILE A 203 -23.86 4.36 3.42
N VAL A 204 -24.29 4.22 2.17
CA VAL A 204 -25.62 3.67 1.83
C VAL A 204 -25.71 2.20 2.22
N LEU A 205 -24.72 1.38 1.90
CA LEU A 205 -24.70 -0.04 2.29
C LEU A 205 -24.68 -0.20 3.81
N PHE A 206 -23.86 0.59 4.52
CA PHE A 206 -23.88 0.60 5.98
C PHE A 206 -25.28 0.92 6.53
N GLY A 207 -25.94 1.92 5.96
CA GLY A 207 -27.31 2.30 6.33
C GLY A 207 -28.29 1.16 6.12
N ILE A 208 -28.29 0.52 4.96
CA ILE A 208 -29.15 -0.61 4.63
C ILE A 208 -28.90 -1.79 5.59
N LEU A 209 -27.64 -2.18 5.79
CA LEU A 209 -27.29 -3.30 6.67
C LEU A 209 -27.70 -3.03 8.12
N LYS A 210 -27.59 -1.78 8.59
CA LYS A 210 -28.00 -1.37 9.93
C LYS A 210 -29.53 -1.40 10.08
N ILE A 211 -30.29 -0.91 9.09
CA ILE A 211 -31.74 -0.95 9.06
C ILE A 211 -32.25 -2.40 9.05
N LEU A 212 -31.59 -3.28 8.33
CA LEU A 212 -31.90 -4.71 8.27
C LEU A 212 -31.42 -5.50 9.51
N GLU A 213 -30.84 -4.82 10.51
CA GLU A 213 -30.31 -5.39 11.74
C GLU A 213 -29.26 -6.52 11.51
N VAL A 214 -28.46 -6.37 10.45
CA VAL A 214 -27.40 -7.33 10.14
C VAL A 214 -26.35 -7.35 11.26
N GLN A 215 -25.76 -8.53 11.50
CA GLN A 215 -24.73 -8.72 12.52
C GLN A 215 -23.52 -7.79 12.30
N PHE A 216 -22.98 -7.23 13.39
CA PHE A 216 -21.86 -6.29 13.36
C PHE A 216 -20.62 -6.83 12.60
N ALA A 217 -20.35 -8.13 12.70
CA ALA A 217 -19.26 -8.78 11.96
C ALA A 217 -19.41 -8.64 10.43
N LYS A 218 -20.63 -8.84 9.90
CA LYS A 218 -20.91 -8.70 8.46
C LYS A 218 -20.84 -7.23 8.00
N ILE A 219 -21.30 -6.32 8.86
CA ILE A 219 -21.14 -4.87 8.64
C ILE A 219 -19.65 -4.52 8.58
N SER A 220 -18.86 -5.03 9.52
CA SER A 220 -17.41 -4.81 9.57
C SER A 220 -16.72 -5.30 8.30
N PHE A 221 -17.11 -6.46 7.76
CA PHE A 221 -16.59 -6.96 6.48
C PHE A 221 -16.78 -5.94 5.35
N VAL A 222 -18.01 -5.44 5.17
CA VAL A 222 -18.33 -4.50 4.09
C VAL A 222 -17.56 -3.19 4.27
N VAL A 223 -17.49 -2.67 5.50
CA VAL A 223 -16.80 -1.42 5.80
C VAL A 223 -15.30 -1.56 5.54
N ILE A 224 -14.65 -2.63 6.05
CA ILE A 224 -13.23 -2.89 5.84
C ILE A 224 -12.93 -3.06 4.35
N PHE A 225 -13.73 -3.87 3.64
CA PHE A 225 -13.46 -4.21 2.25
C PHE A 225 -13.60 -3.00 1.31
N ILE A 226 -14.68 -2.20 1.45
CA ILE A 226 -14.87 -1.01 0.59
C ILE A 226 -13.83 0.06 0.94
N THR A 227 -13.55 0.30 2.22
CA THR A 227 -12.49 1.24 2.63
C THR A 227 -11.13 0.79 2.07
N GLY A 228 -10.83 -0.50 2.13
CA GLY A 228 -9.61 -1.05 1.53
C GLY A 228 -9.51 -0.84 0.02
N ILE A 229 -10.61 -1.00 -0.73
CA ILE A 229 -10.63 -0.67 -2.17
C ILE A 229 -10.27 0.80 -2.38
N ILE A 230 -10.83 1.71 -1.57
CA ILE A 230 -10.51 3.14 -1.64
C ILE A 230 -9.02 3.38 -1.40
N TYR A 231 -8.43 2.75 -0.35
CA TYR A 231 -6.99 2.87 -0.06
C TYR A 231 -6.12 2.29 -1.18
N SER A 232 -6.53 1.18 -1.78
CA SER A 232 -5.80 0.56 -2.91
C SER A 232 -5.74 1.46 -4.15
N LEU A 233 -6.73 2.36 -4.31
CA LEU A 233 -6.76 3.35 -5.39
C LEU A 233 -6.03 4.64 -5.01
N VAL A 234 -6.22 5.13 -3.77
CA VAL A 234 -5.67 6.43 -3.33
C VAL A 234 -4.19 6.36 -2.99
N LEU A 235 -3.70 5.18 -2.59
CA LEU A 235 -2.28 4.87 -2.49
C LEU A 235 -1.88 4.01 -3.70
N PRO A 236 -1.41 4.65 -4.79
CA PRO A 236 -1.09 3.96 -6.03
C PRO A 236 -0.12 2.81 -5.81
N GLN A 237 -0.05 1.92 -6.78
CA GLN A 237 0.82 0.76 -6.68
C GLN A 237 2.28 1.18 -6.64
N PHE A 238 3.06 0.48 -5.80
CA PHE A 238 4.50 0.70 -5.59
C PHE A 238 4.88 2.05 -4.96
N THR A 239 3.92 2.73 -4.33
CA THR A 239 4.15 3.97 -3.57
C THR A 239 4.34 3.73 -2.07
N ILE A 240 4.46 2.49 -1.65
CA ILE A 240 4.69 2.08 -0.26
C ILE A 240 6.08 1.45 -0.14
N PRO A 241 6.80 1.64 0.98
CA PRO A 241 8.15 1.10 1.15
C PRO A 241 8.25 -0.38 0.82
N ASP A 242 9.26 -0.74 0.03
CA ASP A 242 9.61 -2.11 -0.36
C ASP A 242 8.55 -2.87 -1.17
N GLU A 243 7.43 -2.24 -1.53
CA GLU A 243 6.30 -2.89 -2.18
C GLU A 243 6.69 -3.60 -3.49
N TRP A 244 7.60 -3.01 -4.27
CA TRP A 244 8.11 -3.63 -5.49
C TRP A 244 8.79 -4.98 -5.21
N THR A 245 9.66 -5.03 -4.21
CA THR A 245 10.38 -6.25 -3.85
C THR A 245 9.42 -7.35 -3.35
N HIS A 246 8.38 -6.95 -2.64
CA HIS A 246 7.31 -7.85 -2.21
C HIS A 246 6.46 -8.34 -3.38
N TYR A 247 6.16 -7.47 -4.35
CA TYR A 247 5.48 -7.85 -5.59
C TYR A 247 6.29 -8.90 -6.36
N LEU A 248 7.59 -8.71 -6.52
CA LEU A 248 8.47 -9.68 -7.18
C LEU A 248 8.41 -11.06 -6.52
N THR A 249 8.29 -11.11 -5.18
CA THR A 249 8.11 -12.38 -4.47
C THR A 249 6.80 -13.06 -4.83
N ALA A 250 5.68 -12.34 -4.79
CA ALA A 250 4.37 -12.90 -5.15
C ALA A 250 4.30 -13.29 -6.64
N TYR A 251 4.91 -12.48 -7.51
CA TYR A 251 4.96 -12.73 -8.95
C TYR A 251 5.81 -13.97 -9.29
N SER A 252 6.97 -14.14 -8.63
CA SER A 252 7.81 -15.34 -8.83
C SER A 252 7.09 -16.62 -8.39
N GLN A 253 6.38 -16.58 -7.26
CA GLN A 253 5.53 -17.69 -6.80
C GLN A 253 4.42 -18.00 -7.82
N SER A 254 3.79 -16.96 -8.38
CA SER A 254 2.81 -17.14 -9.47
C SER A 254 3.42 -17.75 -10.71
N SER A 255 4.66 -17.37 -11.07
CA SER A 255 5.35 -18.00 -12.21
C SER A 255 5.59 -19.48 -11.98
N VAL A 256 5.98 -19.88 -10.75
CA VAL A 256 6.11 -21.31 -10.39
C VAL A 256 4.78 -22.04 -10.50
N LEU A 257 3.68 -21.46 -10.00
CA LEU A 257 2.34 -22.06 -10.10
C LEU A 257 1.87 -22.22 -11.55
N LEU A 258 2.26 -21.31 -12.44
CA LEU A 258 1.94 -21.35 -13.85
C LEU A 258 2.95 -22.17 -14.70
N HIS A 259 3.88 -22.88 -14.05
CA HIS A 259 4.95 -23.65 -14.70
C HIS A 259 5.81 -22.80 -15.66
N LYS A 260 5.97 -21.51 -15.37
CA LYS A 260 6.87 -20.57 -16.10
C LYS A 260 8.20 -20.48 -15.38
N LYS A 261 9.28 -20.19 -16.13
CA LYS A 261 10.60 -19.92 -15.53
C LYS A 261 10.50 -18.69 -14.62
N ALA A 262 10.74 -18.86 -13.33
CA ALA A 262 10.56 -17.78 -12.35
C ALA A 262 11.82 -16.96 -12.14
N PHE A 263 13.02 -17.55 -12.33
CA PHE A 263 14.31 -16.92 -12.03
C PHE A 263 15.30 -17.11 -13.16
N ASP A 264 16.17 -16.13 -13.35
CA ASP A 264 17.36 -16.26 -14.19
C ASP A 264 18.49 -17.04 -13.50
N GLU A 265 19.69 -17.09 -14.14
CA GLU A 265 20.85 -17.80 -13.60
C GLU A 265 21.44 -17.12 -12.36
N HIS A 266 21.12 -15.85 -12.13
CA HIS A 266 21.58 -15.04 -11.02
C HIS A 266 20.54 -14.96 -9.87
N GLY A 267 19.40 -15.65 -9.98
CA GLY A 267 18.33 -15.62 -9.00
C GLY A 267 17.42 -14.38 -9.07
N ASN A 268 17.52 -13.58 -10.13
CA ASN A 268 16.62 -12.46 -10.34
C ASN A 268 15.28 -12.96 -10.89
N VAL A 269 14.21 -12.32 -10.49
CA VAL A 269 12.85 -12.65 -10.95
C VAL A 269 12.71 -12.29 -12.43
N ILE A 270 12.24 -13.26 -13.22
CA ILE A 270 11.88 -13.02 -14.62
C ILE A 270 10.46 -12.48 -14.67
N LEU A 271 10.33 -11.25 -15.16
CA LEU A 271 9.04 -10.63 -15.45
C LEU A 271 8.69 -10.86 -16.92
N TYR A 272 7.46 -11.28 -17.15
CA TYR A 272 6.82 -11.37 -18.45
C TYR A 272 6.06 -10.09 -18.75
N GLU A 273 5.44 -9.98 -19.91
CA GLU A 273 4.63 -8.81 -20.32
C GLU A 273 3.57 -8.45 -19.28
N ASP A 274 2.95 -9.47 -18.69
CA ASP A 274 1.92 -9.34 -17.64
C ASP A 274 2.43 -8.90 -16.25
N GLY A 275 3.74 -8.76 -16.09
CA GLY A 275 4.37 -8.40 -14.81
C GLY A 275 5.28 -7.19 -14.89
N SER A 276 5.54 -6.70 -16.09
CA SER A 276 6.47 -5.59 -16.32
C SER A 276 5.77 -4.24 -16.18
N TYR A 277 6.38 -3.33 -15.42
CA TYR A 277 5.87 -1.98 -15.19
C TYR A 277 6.81 -0.94 -15.77
N TYR A 278 6.21 0.11 -16.33
CA TYR A 278 6.93 1.23 -16.90
C TYR A 278 7.63 2.11 -15.86
N PHE A 279 7.02 2.28 -14.69
CA PHE A 279 7.51 3.21 -13.68
C PHE A 279 7.70 2.53 -12.33
N VAL A 280 8.82 1.89 -12.18
CA VAL A 280 9.18 1.32 -10.90
C VAL A 280 10.42 2.02 -10.40
N ARG A 281 10.28 2.70 -9.34
CA ARG A 281 11.20 3.00 -8.24
C ARG A 281 10.76 4.26 -7.51
N TYR A 282 10.47 4.13 -6.21
CA TYR A 282 10.33 5.24 -5.27
C TYR A 282 9.33 6.31 -5.72
N ASN A 283 8.17 5.88 -6.21
CA ASN A 283 7.18 6.84 -6.65
C ASN A 283 6.46 7.45 -5.46
N ILE A 284 6.95 8.62 -5.09
CA ILE A 284 6.09 9.56 -4.35
C ILE A 284 4.89 9.80 -5.26
N PRO A 285 3.67 9.47 -4.82
CA PRO A 285 2.49 9.63 -5.65
C PRO A 285 2.29 11.09 -6.04
N LYS A 286 1.99 11.30 -7.32
CA LYS A 286 1.72 12.61 -7.94
C LYS A 286 0.42 12.54 -8.72
N LEU A 287 -0.05 13.69 -9.17
CA LEU A 287 -1.21 13.77 -10.05
C LEU A 287 -1.10 12.83 -11.27
N SER A 288 0.06 12.83 -11.93
CA SER A 288 0.34 11.95 -13.07
C SER A 288 0.19 10.47 -12.73
N THR A 289 0.55 10.06 -11.51
CA THR A 289 0.43 8.67 -11.06
C THR A 289 -1.03 8.22 -11.06
N TYR A 290 -1.96 9.05 -10.58
CA TYR A 290 -3.39 8.73 -10.62
C TYR A 290 -3.95 8.64 -12.05
N ALA A 291 -3.52 9.53 -12.93
CA ALA A 291 -3.95 9.51 -14.33
C ALA A 291 -3.50 8.22 -15.04
N MET A 292 -2.24 7.83 -14.82
CA MET A 292 -1.68 6.59 -15.37
C MET A 292 -2.37 5.36 -14.82
N GLU A 293 -2.53 5.28 -13.49
CA GLU A 293 -3.21 4.14 -12.85
C GLU A 293 -4.64 3.96 -13.38
N MET A 294 -5.39 5.05 -13.53
CA MET A 294 -6.74 4.99 -14.06
C MET A 294 -6.80 4.52 -15.50
N ASN A 295 -5.88 4.97 -16.35
CA ASN A 295 -5.82 4.54 -17.75
C ASN A 295 -5.46 3.05 -17.84
N GLU A 296 -4.43 2.61 -17.14
CA GLU A 296 -4.00 1.20 -17.13
C GLU A 296 -5.07 0.27 -16.53
N LEU A 297 -5.71 0.66 -15.43
CA LEU A 297 -6.81 -0.11 -14.84
C LEU A 297 -8.02 -0.21 -15.76
N SER A 298 -8.26 0.81 -16.63
CA SER A 298 -9.32 0.79 -17.64
C SER A 298 -8.97 -0.09 -18.86
N GLY A 299 -7.76 -0.65 -18.92
CA GLY A 299 -7.29 -1.48 -20.03
C GLY A 299 -6.61 -0.68 -21.15
N HIS A 300 -6.41 0.63 -20.98
CA HIS A 300 -5.61 1.44 -21.91
C HIS A 300 -4.14 1.30 -21.54
N GLN A 301 -3.46 0.41 -22.23
CA GLN A 301 -2.05 0.16 -22.00
C GLN A 301 -1.23 1.34 -22.52
N MET A 302 -0.62 2.11 -21.63
CA MET A 302 0.15 3.30 -21.98
C MET A 302 1.52 2.96 -22.58
N VAL A 303 2.03 1.75 -22.31
CA VAL A 303 3.33 1.29 -22.83
C VAL A 303 3.23 -0.18 -23.22
N ASP A 304 3.58 -0.48 -24.47
CA ASP A 304 3.63 -1.84 -24.99
C ASP A 304 4.98 -2.48 -24.62
N ILE A 305 5.01 -3.18 -23.50
CA ILE A 305 6.20 -3.90 -23.03
C ILE A 305 6.19 -5.30 -23.62
N LYS A 306 7.15 -5.60 -24.50
CA LYS A 306 7.27 -6.92 -25.13
C LYS A 306 8.43 -7.71 -24.55
N GLY A 307 8.20 -9.01 -24.39
CA GLY A 307 9.23 -9.98 -24.03
C GLY A 307 9.45 -10.18 -22.53
N GLN A 308 10.52 -10.91 -22.20
CA GLN A 308 10.89 -11.27 -20.84
C GLN A 308 12.03 -10.38 -20.36
N ARG A 309 12.05 -10.11 -19.05
CA ARG A 309 13.09 -9.32 -18.39
C ARG A 309 13.48 -9.88 -17.05
N ALA A 310 14.77 -9.86 -16.76
CA ALA A 310 15.26 -10.06 -15.40
C ALA A 310 15.10 -8.77 -14.61
N SER A 311 14.52 -8.88 -13.42
CA SER A 311 14.45 -7.80 -12.43
C SER A 311 15.52 -8.02 -11.37
N ARG A 312 15.19 -7.87 -10.09
CA ARG A 312 16.09 -8.19 -8.97
C ARG A 312 15.60 -9.43 -8.22
N ALA A 313 16.44 -9.94 -7.34
CA ALA A 313 16.08 -11.07 -6.49
C ALA A 313 14.89 -10.75 -5.56
N PRO A 314 14.04 -11.73 -5.26
CA PRO A 314 12.90 -11.56 -4.35
C PRO A 314 13.38 -11.42 -2.90
N LEU A 315 12.54 -10.85 -2.02
CA LEU A 315 12.88 -10.69 -0.60
C LEU A 315 12.89 -12.01 0.15
N SER A 316 11.92 -12.88 -0.13
CA SER A 316 11.74 -14.18 0.51
C SER A 316 10.94 -15.11 -0.39
N LEU A 317 11.32 -16.39 -0.44
CA LEU A 317 10.71 -17.36 -1.38
C LEU A 317 9.60 -18.21 -0.76
N ALA A 318 9.69 -18.49 0.53
CA ALA A 318 8.85 -19.49 1.16
C ALA A 318 8.21 -18.93 2.42
N THR A 319 7.24 -18.04 2.25
CA THR A 319 6.45 -17.51 3.37
C THR A 319 4.97 -17.53 3.05
N PHE A 320 4.16 -17.90 4.01
CA PHE A 320 2.70 -17.81 3.94
C PHE A 320 2.20 -16.36 3.72
N GLY A 321 3.05 -15.36 4.00
CA GLY A 321 2.71 -13.96 3.91
C GLY A 321 2.31 -13.46 2.52
N TYR A 322 2.65 -14.20 1.46
CA TYR A 322 2.34 -13.78 0.09
C TYR A 322 1.25 -14.63 -0.58
N ILE A 323 0.73 -15.67 0.06
CA ILE A 323 -0.25 -16.58 -0.56
C ILE A 323 -1.45 -15.84 -1.18
N PRO A 324 -2.13 -14.91 -0.47
CA PRO A 324 -3.28 -14.23 -1.06
C PRO A 324 -2.90 -13.40 -2.29
N GLN A 325 -1.80 -12.64 -2.21
CA GLN A 325 -1.32 -11.83 -3.33
C GLN A 325 -0.95 -12.72 -4.52
N THR A 326 -0.24 -13.82 -4.28
CA THR A 326 0.14 -14.81 -5.30
C THR A 326 -1.07 -15.37 -6.02
N VAL A 327 -2.13 -15.71 -5.28
CA VAL A 327 -3.39 -16.20 -5.87
C VAL A 327 -4.02 -15.13 -6.77
N GLY A 328 -4.11 -13.88 -6.29
CA GLY A 328 -4.65 -12.77 -7.08
C GLY A 328 -3.83 -12.51 -8.35
N VAL A 329 -2.51 -12.45 -8.24
CA VAL A 329 -1.58 -12.31 -9.37
C VAL A 329 -1.76 -13.46 -10.36
N THR A 330 -1.85 -14.70 -9.89
CA THR A 330 -2.01 -15.88 -10.76
C THR A 330 -3.32 -15.83 -11.53
N ILE A 331 -4.42 -15.46 -10.88
CA ILE A 331 -5.73 -15.31 -11.52
C ILE A 331 -5.68 -14.19 -12.58
N GLY A 332 -5.10 -13.04 -12.26
CA GLY A 332 -4.96 -11.93 -13.21
C GLY A 332 -4.18 -12.33 -14.45
N ARG A 333 -3.08 -13.07 -14.27
CA ARG A 333 -2.26 -13.61 -15.37
C ARG A 333 -3.00 -14.64 -16.22
N LEU A 334 -3.79 -15.52 -15.59
CA LEU A 334 -4.65 -16.48 -16.31
C LEU A 334 -5.76 -15.80 -17.11
N LEU A 335 -6.25 -14.65 -16.66
CA LEU A 335 -7.25 -13.85 -17.35
C LEU A 335 -6.64 -12.88 -18.39
N HIS A 336 -5.33 -12.98 -18.65
CA HIS A 336 -4.59 -12.11 -19.57
C HIS A 336 -4.78 -10.61 -19.30
N MET A 337 -4.86 -10.24 -18.03
CA MET A 337 -4.92 -8.86 -17.58
C MET A 337 -3.57 -8.16 -17.80
N ASN A 338 -3.59 -6.83 -17.96
CA ASN A 338 -2.36 -6.05 -18.01
C ASN A 338 -1.65 -6.03 -16.65
N SER A 339 -0.39 -5.59 -16.62
CA SER A 339 0.45 -5.62 -15.43
C SER A 339 -0.17 -4.87 -14.24
N MET A 340 -0.78 -3.70 -14.47
CA MET A 340 -1.43 -2.90 -13.43
C MET A 340 -2.64 -3.62 -12.84
N GLN A 341 -3.48 -4.22 -13.69
CA GLN A 341 -4.64 -4.99 -13.26
C GLN A 341 -4.21 -6.26 -12.49
N VAL A 342 -3.15 -6.94 -12.93
CA VAL A 342 -2.58 -8.11 -12.25
C VAL A 342 -2.13 -7.74 -10.83
N ALA A 343 -1.40 -6.65 -10.67
CA ALA A 343 -0.98 -6.22 -9.34
C ALA A 343 -2.16 -5.71 -8.50
N PHE A 344 -3.08 -4.96 -9.08
CA PHE A 344 -4.29 -4.53 -8.36
C PHE A 344 -5.07 -5.73 -7.82
N LEU A 345 -5.22 -6.79 -8.62
CA LEU A 345 -5.91 -8.02 -8.20
C LEU A 345 -5.16 -8.73 -7.06
N GLY A 346 -3.82 -8.72 -7.08
CA GLY A 346 -3.01 -9.22 -5.97
C GLY A 346 -3.28 -8.49 -4.64
N ARG A 347 -3.37 -7.17 -4.66
CA ARG A 347 -3.77 -6.36 -3.49
C ARG A 347 -5.19 -6.67 -3.03
N MET A 348 -6.13 -6.85 -3.97
CA MET A 348 -7.54 -7.16 -3.65
C MET A 348 -7.69 -8.52 -2.95
N PHE A 349 -6.91 -9.53 -3.32
CA PHE A 349 -6.95 -10.83 -2.64
C PHE A 349 -6.38 -10.76 -1.22
N ALA A 350 -5.32 -9.97 -0.97
CA ALA A 350 -4.83 -9.72 0.38
C ALA A 350 -5.90 -9.04 1.25
N LEU A 351 -6.52 -7.98 0.72
CA LEU A 351 -7.62 -7.26 1.36
C LEU A 351 -8.82 -8.18 1.66
N LEU A 352 -9.20 -9.03 0.70
CA LEU A 352 -10.31 -9.97 0.87
C LEU A 352 -10.05 -10.95 2.03
N VAL A 353 -8.86 -11.55 2.07
CA VAL A 353 -8.48 -12.47 3.15
C VAL A 353 -8.46 -11.75 4.50
N TYR A 354 -7.90 -10.55 4.56
CA TYR A 354 -7.92 -9.73 5.76
C TYR A 354 -9.35 -9.44 6.22
N ALA A 355 -10.21 -8.90 5.36
CA ALA A 355 -11.58 -8.56 5.70
C ALA A 355 -12.40 -9.78 6.17
N LEU A 356 -12.19 -10.94 5.53
CA LEU A 356 -12.82 -12.21 5.93
C LEU A 356 -12.37 -12.66 7.32
N LEU A 357 -11.07 -12.69 7.59
CA LEU A 357 -10.52 -13.12 8.87
C LEU A 357 -10.90 -12.18 10.00
N ILE A 358 -10.88 -10.86 9.78
CA ILE A 358 -11.32 -9.88 10.78
C ILE A 358 -12.83 -10.02 11.06
N SER A 359 -13.65 -10.12 10.02
CA SER A 359 -15.09 -10.32 10.17
C SER A 359 -15.41 -11.61 10.94
N TRP A 360 -14.71 -12.70 10.59
CA TRP A 360 -14.86 -13.97 11.30
C TRP A 360 -14.42 -13.83 12.76
N GLY A 361 -13.27 -13.21 13.04
CA GLY A 361 -12.82 -12.91 14.40
C GLY A 361 -13.84 -12.11 15.20
N ILE A 362 -14.42 -11.02 14.63
CA ILE A 362 -15.47 -10.21 15.27
C ILE A 362 -16.73 -11.03 15.57
N SER A 363 -17.06 -12.04 14.77
CA SER A 363 -18.20 -12.92 15.03
C SER A 363 -17.99 -13.82 16.25
N LEU A 364 -16.76 -14.27 16.45
CA LEU A 364 -16.37 -15.21 17.51
C LEU A 364 -16.11 -14.51 18.85
N ILE A 365 -15.39 -13.41 18.82
CA ILE A 365 -14.87 -12.70 20.01
C ILE A 365 -15.99 -12.30 20.99
N PRO A 366 -15.73 -12.21 22.30
CA PRO A 366 -16.68 -11.67 23.27
C PRO A 366 -17.17 -10.25 22.92
N LYS A 367 -18.37 -9.89 23.36
CA LYS A 367 -18.98 -8.57 23.02
C LYS A 367 -18.07 -7.40 23.33
N PHE A 368 -17.39 -7.43 24.47
CA PHE A 368 -16.53 -6.35 24.95
C PHE A 368 -15.34 -6.04 24.00
N ALA A 369 -14.84 -7.03 23.28
CA ALA A 369 -13.67 -6.84 22.41
C ALA A 369 -14.04 -6.49 20.95
N LYS A 370 -15.31 -6.57 20.55
CA LYS A 370 -15.73 -6.37 19.15
C LYS A 370 -15.38 -5.00 18.60
N ARG A 371 -15.59 -3.94 19.42
CA ARG A 371 -15.26 -2.56 19.02
C ARG A 371 -13.78 -2.34 18.92
N ILE A 372 -13.00 -2.87 19.87
CA ILE A 372 -11.53 -2.81 19.84
C ILE A 372 -11.01 -3.44 18.54
N PHE A 373 -11.54 -4.62 18.22
CA PHE A 373 -11.14 -5.33 17.00
C PHE A 373 -11.44 -4.56 15.73
N PHE A 374 -12.66 -4.01 15.64
CA PHE A 374 -13.04 -3.16 14.51
C PHE A 374 -12.19 -1.90 14.44
N ALA A 375 -12.00 -1.18 15.55
CA ALA A 375 -11.25 0.07 15.57
C ALA A 375 -9.78 -0.13 15.14
N VAL A 376 -9.11 -1.16 15.68
CA VAL A 376 -7.72 -1.46 15.32
C VAL A 376 -7.60 -1.91 13.87
N SER A 377 -8.52 -2.77 13.41
CA SER A 377 -8.49 -3.26 12.02
C SER A 377 -8.74 -2.17 10.99
N MET A 378 -9.35 -1.06 11.39
CA MET A 378 -9.65 0.09 10.54
C MET A 378 -8.64 1.23 10.68
N LEU A 379 -7.54 1.05 11.41
CA LEU A 379 -6.50 2.08 11.43
C LEU A 379 -5.92 2.31 10.03
N PRO A 380 -5.68 3.56 9.62
CA PRO A 380 -5.11 3.87 8.31
C PRO A 380 -3.83 3.13 8.00
N MET A 381 -2.94 2.99 8.97
CA MET A 381 -1.71 2.21 8.79
C MET A 381 -2.01 0.73 8.54
N CYS A 382 -3.06 0.14 9.17
CA CYS A 382 -3.51 -1.21 8.83
C CYS A 382 -4.03 -1.27 7.39
N MET A 383 -4.85 -0.29 6.97
CA MET A 383 -5.37 -0.23 5.61
C MET A 383 -4.24 -0.13 4.59
N GLN A 384 -3.25 0.74 4.81
CA GLN A 384 -2.07 0.84 3.95
C GLN A 384 -1.32 -0.50 3.82
N GLN A 385 -1.04 -1.17 4.95
CA GLN A 385 -0.32 -2.44 4.92
C GLN A 385 -1.11 -3.55 4.19
N VAL A 386 -2.42 -3.57 4.37
CA VAL A 386 -3.28 -4.60 3.78
C VAL A 386 -3.52 -4.36 2.29
N CYS A 387 -3.54 -3.10 1.87
CA CYS A 387 -3.81 -2.68 0.49
C CYS A 387 -2.54 -2.50 -0.35
N SER A 388 -1.43 -3.10 0.06
CA SER A 388 -0.15 -3.10 -0.65
C SER A 388 0.46 -4.49 -0.73
N PHE A 389 1.45 -4.66 -1.63
CA PHE A 389 2.25 -5.87 -1.60
C PHE A 389 3.21 -5.82 -0.40
N ASN A 390 2.93 -6.64 0.57
CA ASN A 390 3.81 -6.94 1.69
C ASN A 390 3.30 -8.19 2.44
N TYR A 391 4.14 -8.81 3.23
CA TYR A 391 3.74 -9.93 4.09
C TYR A 391 3.01 -9.47 5.35
N ASP A 392 3.08 -8.18 5.71
CA ASP A 392 2.41 -7.64 6.90
C ASP A 392 0.88 -7.71 6.78
N SER A 393 0.33 -7.75 5.56
CA SER A 393 -1.11 -7.96 5.32
C SER A 393 -1.62 -9.28 5.93
N VAL A 394 -0.91 -10.38 5.68
CA VAL A 394 -1.25 -11.70 6.25
C VAL A 394 -0.85 -11.78 7.71
N LEU A 395 0.27 -11.17 8.11
CA LEU A 395 0.69 -11.11 9.50
C LEU A 395 -0.38 -10.44 10.37
N LEU A 396 -0.90 -9.28 9.98
CA LEU A 396 -1.98 -8.57 10.67
C LEU A 396 -3.26 -9.42 10.71
N ALA A 397 -3.66 -9.99 9.57
CA ALA A 397 -4.85 -10.84 9.49
C ALA A 397 -4.75 -12.05 10.44
N ALA A 398 -3.62 -12.77 10.37
CA ALA A 398 -3.38 -13.95 11.20
C ALA A 398 -3.23 -13.61 12.68
N SER A 399 -2.53 -12.53 13.04
CA SER A 399 -2.33 -12.10 14.43
C SER A 399 -3.64 -11.66 15.07
N PHE A 400 -4.43 -10.84 14.37
CA PHE A 400 -5.72 -10.40 14.85
C PHE A 400 -6.69 -11.59 14.96
N PHE A 401 -6.76 -12.45 13.95
CA PHE A 401 -7.63 -13.61 14.00
C PHE A 401 -7.23 -14.59 15.11
N LEU A 402 -5.94 -14.88 15.27
CA LEU A 402 -5.43 -15.71 16.36
C LEU A 402 -5.79 -15.14 17.73
N PHE A 403 -5.59 -13.85 17.93
CA PHE A 403 -5.99 -13.14 19.16
C PHE A 403 -7.50 -13.34 19.41
N ALA A 404 -8.34 -13.08 18.41
CA ALA A 404 -9.79 -13.24 18.52
C ALA A 404 -10.17 -14.68 18.86
N TYR A 405 -9.53 -15.63 18.20
CA TYR A 405 -9.81 -17.05 18.37
C TYR A 405 -9.42 -17.54 19.76
N LEU A 406 -8.26 -17.14 20.26
CA LEU A 406 -7.82 -17.48 21.63
C LEU A 406 -8.75 -16.88 22.70
N LEU A 407 -9.21 -15.64 22.52
CA LEU A 407 -10.23 -15.05 23.41
C LEU A 407 -11.57 -15.80 23.32
N TYR A 408 -11.98 -16.23 22.13
CA TYR A 408 -13.16 -17.09 21.95
C TYR A 408 -13.04 -18.38 22.74
N LEU A 409 -11.91 -19.10 22.64
CA LEU A 409 -11.64 -20.31 23.40
C LEU A 409 -11.60 -20.06 24.92
N ALA A 410 -11.01 -18.92 25.33
CA ALA A 410 -10.90 -18.60 26.76
C ALA A 410 -12.25 -18.25 27.40
N TYR A 411 -13.11 -17.48 26.73
CA TYR A 411 -14.28 -16.85 27.36
C TYR A 411 -15.63 -17.36 26.86
N LYS A 412 -15.74 -17.89 25.64
CA LYS A 412 -17.05 -18.24 25.05
C LYS A 412 -17.25 -19.73 24.80
N LYS A 413 -16.25 -20.43 24.28
CA LYS A 413 -16.38 -21.85 23.93
C LYS A 413 -16.27 -22.72 25.16
N ASP A 414 -17.13 -23.75 25.27
CA ASP A 414 -17.15 -24.63 26.45
C ASP A 414 -16.05 -25.70 26.41
N GLU A 415 -15.84 -26.34 25.24
CA GLU A 415 -14.84 -27.38 25.06
C GLU A 415 -13.95 -27.11 23.86
N VAL A 416 -12.63 -27.36 24.02
CA VAL A 416 -11.64 -27.24 22.95
C VAL A 416 -11.55 -28.58 22.22
N ASN A 417 -11.79 -28.55 20.91
CA ASN A 417 -11.74 -29.73 20.04
C ASN A 417 -10.50 -29.71 19.10
N LYS A 418 -10.32 -30.77 18.31
CA LYS A 418 -9.18 -30.91 17.38
C LYS A 418 -9.13 -29.81 16.30
N VAL A 419 -10.30 -29.35 15.83
CA VAL A 419 -10.37 -28.28 14.81
C VAL A 419 -9.85 -26.97 15.40
N ASP A 420 -10.17 -26.67 16.67
CA ASP A 420 -9.64 -25.50 17.34
C ASP A 420 -8.13 -25.51 17.41
N LEU A 421 -7.57 -26.67 17.77
CA LEU A 421 -6.12 -26.85 17.84
C LEU A 421 -5.48 -26.67 16.45
N ALA A 422 -6.09 -27.22 15.40
CA ALA A 422 -5.60 -27.05 14.02
C ALA A 422 -5.60 -25.60 13.58
N ILE A 423 -6.69 -24.85 13.85
CA ILE A 423 -6.78 -23.41 13.51
C ILE A 423 -5.68 -22.62 14.21
N VAL A 424 -5.49 -22.82 15.54
CA VAL A 424 -4.43 -22.13 16.28
C VAL A 424 -3.05 -22.50 15.74
N THR A 425 -2.83 -23.75 15.38
CA THR A 425 -1.56 -24.23 14.79
C THR A 425 -1.27 -23.55 13.45
N ILE A 426 -2.25 -23.51 12.54
CA ILE A 426 -2.09 -22.89 11.22
C ILE A 426 -1.77 -21.39 11.37
N CYS A 427 -2.51 -20.68 12.21
CA CYS A 427 -2.23 -19.26 12.47
C CYS A 427 -0.84 -19.04 13.09
N SER A 428 -0.45 -19.91 14.03
CA SER A 428 0.87 -19.85 14.65
C SER A 428 2.00 -20.10 13.65
N MET A 429 1.86 -21.07 12.78
CA MET A 429 2.82 -21.35 11.70
C MET A 429 2.92 -20.17 10.74
N ALA A 430 1.79 -19.57 10.33
CA ALA A 430 1.77 -18.39 9.48
C ALA A 430 2.54 -17.22 10.13
N ILE A 431 2.26 -16.91 11.40
CA ILE A 431 2.95 -15.84 12.13
C ILE A 431 4.44 -16.16 12.28
N ALA A 432 4.79 -17.39 12.68
CA ALA A 432 6.17 -17.80 12.91
C ALA A 432 7.03 -17.69 11.64
N THR A 433 6.49 -18.06 10.49
CA THR A 433 7.19 -18.05 9.20
C THR A 433 7.33 -16.66 8.61
N ILE A 434 6.45 -15.72 8.99
CA ILE A 434 6.53 -14.31 8.57
C ILE A 434 7.45 -13.53 9.51
N LYS A 435 7.10 -13.49 10.80
CA LYS A 435 7.87 -12.77 11.84
C LYS A 435 7.72 -13.47 13.20
N PHE A 436 8.71 -14.26 13.56
CA PHE A 436 8.75 -15.06 14.79
C PHE A 436 8.54 -14.25 16.07
N ILE A 437 8.93 -12.97 16.07
CA ILE A 437 8.83 -12.07 17.22
C ILE A 437 7.39 -11.87 17.76
N TYR A 438 6.36 -12.19 16.99
CA TYR A 438 4.95 -12.05 17.41
C TYR A 438 4.37 -13.33 18.05
N LEU A 439 5.13 -14.41 18.15
CA LEU A 439 4.66 -15.64 18.81
C LEU A 439 4.21 -15.46 20.28
N PRO A 440 4.69 -14.46 21.05
CA PRO A 440 4.14 -14.21 22.37
C PRO A 440 2.63 -14.01 22.44
N ILE A 441 1.95 -13.68 21.32
CA ILE A 441 0.47 -13.66 21.21
C ILE A 441 -0.13 -15.01 21.66
N LEU A 442 0.55 -16.11 21.42
CA LEU A 442 0.16 -17.46 21.91
C LEU A 442 0.01 -17.56 23.43
N GLY A 443 0.68 -16.67 24.18
CA GLY A 443 0.55 -16.56 25.62
C GLY A 443 -0.88 -16.30 26.10
N ILE A 444 -1.79 -15.80 25.25
CA ILE A 444 -3.23 -15.73 25.53
C ILE A 444 -3.82 -17.13 25.76
N GLY A 445 -3.26 -18.16 25.15
CA GLY A 445 -3.66 -19.56 25.34
C GLY A 445 -3.53 -20.03 26.80
N LEU A 446 -2.68 -19.37 27.61
CA LEU A 446 -2.59 -19.64 29.03
C LEU A 446 -3.86 -19.25 29.79
N LEU A 447 -4.65 -18.32 29.28
CA LEU A 447 -5.94 -17.91 29.85
C LEU A 447 -7.04 -18.95 29.61
N ILE A 448 -6.86 -19.93 28.71
CA ILE A 448 -7.85 -20.98 28.45
C ILE A 448 -7.83 -21.96 29.64
N PRO A 449 -8.95 -22.14 30.35
CA PRO A 449 -9.01 -23.07 31.48
C PRO A 449 -8.70 -24.53 31.07
N ALA A 450 -7.85 -25.23 31.82
CA ALA A 450 -7.49 -26.61 31.53
C ALA A 450 -8.70 -27.57 31.51
N LYS A 451 -9.79 -27.24 32.23
CA LYS A 451 -11.04 -28.02 32.26
C LYS A 451 -11.76 -28.06 30.90
N LYS A 452 -11.45 -27.14 29.98
CA LYS A 452 -12.03 -27.12 28.61
C LYS A 452 -11.37 -28.12 27.66
N PHE A 453 -10.27 -28.73 28.07
CA PHE A 453 -9.60 -29.80 27.31
C PHE A 453 -10.07 -31.16 27.82
N LYS A 454 -10.16 -32.14 26.93
CA LYS A 454 -10.57 -33.51 27.26
C LYS A 454 -9.78 -34.10 28.45
N HIS A 455 -8.50 -33.80 28.55
CA HIS A 455 -7.63 -34.12 29.67
C HIS A 455 -6.80 -32.90 30.09
N LYS A 456 -6.56 -32.70 31.38
CA LYS A 456 -5.82 -31.54 31.91
C LYS A 456 -4.43 -31.37 31.30
N ASN A 457 -3.74 -32.49 31.05
CA ASN A 457 -2.41 -32.48 30.45
C ASN A 457 -2.40 -32.12 28.96
N THR A 458 -3.52 -32.33 28.24
CA THR A 458 -3.61 -32.00 26.81
C THR A 458 -3.30 -30.54 26.52
N LYS A 459 -3.70 -29.62 27.40
CA LYS A 459 -3.37 -28.20 27.28
C LYS A 459 -1.86 -27.98 27.22
N TRP A 460 -1.11 -28.54 28.17
CA TRP A 460 0.32 -28.30 28.28
C TRP A 460 1.11 -28.99 27.18
N ILE A 461 0.73 -30.22 26.87
CA ILE A 461 1.32 -30.97 25.74
C ILE A 461 1.10 -30.19 24.44
N TYR A 462 -0.11 -29.65 24.23
CA TYR A 462 -0.41 -28.88 23.02
C TYR A 462 0.41 -27.57 22.95
N ILE A 463 0.56 -26.84 24.06
CA ILE A 463 1.37 -25.61 24.09
C ILE A 463 2.83 -25.92 23.69
N VAL A 464 3.41 -27.01 24.24
CA VAL A 464 4.78 -27.43 23.88
C VAL A 464 4.86 -27.80 22.40
N LEU A 465 3.92 -28.63 21.90
CA LEU A 465 3.87 -29.02 20.49
C LEU A 465 3.73 -27.82 19.58
N LEU A 466 2.90 -26.84 19.94
CA LEU A 466 2.68 -25.63 19.17
C LEU A 466 3.96 -24.80 19.06
N LEU A 467 4.71 -24.64 20.14
CA LEU A 467 6.01 -23.95 20.12
C LEU A 467 7.04 -24.69 19.26
N VAL A 468 7.10 -26.03 19.40
CA VAL A 468 7.99 -26.87 18.58
C VAL A 468 7.64 -26.77 17.09
N ILE A 469 6.35 -26.91 16.72
CA ILE A 469 5.90 -26.83 15.33
C ILE A 469 6.21 -25.44 14.75
N SER A 470 5.95 -24.36 15.51
CA SER A 470 6.22 -23.00 15.07
C SER A 470 7.73 -22.76 14.89
N GLY A 471 8.56 -23.23 15.83
CA GLY A 471 10.01 -23.15 15.72
C GLY A 471 10.59 -23.95 14.55
N LEU A 472 10.09 -25.16 14.33
CA LEU A 472 10.49 -25.98 13.19
C LEU A 472 10.06 -25.33 11.85
N SER A 473 8.86 -24.78 11.77
CA SER A 473 8.37 -24.07 10.58
C SER A 473 9.26 -22.87 10.23
N TYR A 474 9.62 -22.07 11.23
CA TYR A 474 10.54 -20.96 11.07
C TYR A 474 11.94 -21.44 10.62
N GLY A 475 12.48 -22.47 11.28
CA GLY A 475 13.81 -23.00 10.96
C GLY A 475 13.89 -23.58 9.55
N LEU A 476 12.85 -24.31 9.11
CA LEU A 476 12.79 -24.88 7.76
C LEU A 476 12.74 -23.80 6.68
N ILE A 477 11.92 -22.78 6.86
CA ILE A 477 11.80 -21.67 5.90
C ILE A 477 13.09 -20.86 5.87
N THR A 478 13.70 -20.58 7.02
CA THR A 478 14.97 -19.86 7.07
C THR A 478 16.08 -20.63 6.34
N LYS A 479 16.18 -21.94 6.56
CA LYS A 479 17.15 -22.79 5.84
C LYS A 479 16.88 -22.84 4.34
N TYR A 480 15.61 -22.93 3.94
CA TYR A 480 15.24 -22.93 2.52
C TYR A 480 15.63 -21.61 1.85
N ASN A 481 15.36 -20.47 2.47
CA ASN A 481 15.78 -19.18 1.96
C ASN A 481 17.30 -19.05 1.88
N GLN A 482 18.03 -19.48 2.90
CA GLN A 482 19.50 -19.49 2.88
C GLN A 482 20.05 -20.37 1.74
N TYR A 483 19.50 -21.58 1.56
CA TYR A 483 19.89 -22.46 0.47
C TYR A 483 19.67 -21.79 -0.90
N PHE A 484 18.51 -21.20 -1.12
CA PHE A 484 18.21 -20.49 -2.38
C PHE A 484 19.23 -19.38 -2.64
N TRP A 485 19.53 -18.55 -1.65
CA TRP A 485 20.49 -17.47 -1.78
C TRP A 485 21.93 -17.96 -2.05
N THR A 486 22.34 -19.05 -1.43
CA THR A 486 23.67 -19.61 -1.68
C THR A 486 23.81 -20.22 -3.07
N VAL A 487 22.74 -20.73 -3.65
CA VAL A 487 22.80 -21.40 -4.97
C VAL A 487 22.65 -20.41 -6.12
N HIS A 488 21.84 -19.36 -5.94
CA HIS A 488 21.45 -18.47 -7.05
C HIS A 488 22.05 -17.06 -6.99
N THR A 489 22.65 -16.66 -5.88
CA THR A 489 23.23 -15.32 -5.79
C THR A 489 24.71 -15.35 -5.47
N SER A 490 25.51 -14.78 -6.36
CA SER A 490 26.83 -14.24 -6.04
C SER A 490 26.74 -12.90 -5.28
N VAL A 491 25.53 -12.53 -4.82
CA VAL A 491 25.32 -11.28 -4.10
C VAL A 491 25.97 -11.37 -2.74
N THR A 492 27.11 -10.75 -2.65
CA THR A 492 27.66 -10.24 -1.39
C THR A 492 26.52 -9.58 -0.61
N LYS A 493 26.39 -9.97 0.66
CA LYS A 493 25.47 -9.32 1.62
C LYS A 493 25.47 -7.82 1.38
N PRO A 494 24.32 -7.12 1.47
CA PRO A 494 24.34 -5.68 1.54
C PRO A 494 25.18 -5.32 2.77
N ILE A 495 26.37 -4.84 2.50
CA ILE A 495 27.31 -4.40 3.50
C ILE A 495 26.79 -3.06 4.01
N SER A 496 26.07 -3.05 5.11
CA SER A 496 26.30 -1.97 6.05
C SER A 496 27.63 -2.30 6.71
N ASP A 497 28.68 -1.58 6.42
CA ASP A 497 29.98 -1.72 7.07
C ASP A 497 29.94 -1.43 8.57
N ALA A 498 28.78 -1.07 9.11
CA ALA A 498 28.55 -0.78 10.51
C ALA A 498 28.35 -2.08 11.30
N VAL A 499 29.22 -2.31 12.25
CA VAL A 499 29.07 -3.38 13.23
C VAL A 499 27.83 -3.11 14.07
N THR A 500 26.90 -4.08 14.11
CA THR A 500 25.68 -4.00 14.94
C THR A 500 25.92 -4.56 16.33
N PHE A 501 25.01 -4.24 17.25
CA PHE A 501 25.03 -4.81 18.59
C PHE A 501 24.98 -6.34 18.56
N THR A 502 25.76 -6.98 19.44
CA THR A 502 25.79 -8.44 19.55
C THR A 502 24.92 -8.92 20.71
N PRO A 503 24.36 -10.14 20.67
CA PRO A 503 23.67 -10.74 21.82
C PRO A 503 24.55 -10.79 23.08
N SER A 504 25.85 -10.99 22.90
CA SER A 504 26.82 -10.98 23.99
C SER A 504 26.92 -9.61 24.68
N PHE A 505 26.94 -8.52 23.91
CA PHE A 505 26.91 -7.15 24.46
C PHE A 505 25.70 -6.93 25.36
N ILE A 506 24.50 -7.30 24.85
CA ILE A 506 23.22 -7.13 25.55
C ILE A 506 23.24 -7.87 26.91
N LEU A 507 23.67 -9.13 26.90
CA LEU A 507 23.73 -9.96 28.13
C LEU A 507 24.74 -9.46 29.17
N HIS A 508 25.87 -8.92 28.73
CA HIS A 508 26.92 -8.46 29.65
C HIS A 508 26.76 -6.99 30.08
N ASN A 509 25.89 -6.21 29.45
CA ASN A 509 25.68 -4.79 29.73
C ASN A 509 24.22 -4.43 30.02
N PRO A 510 23.49 -5.09 30.93
CA PRO A 510 22.05 -4.90 31.13
C PRO A 510 21.66 -3.46 31.50
N ILE A 511 22.51 -2.73 32.22
CA ILE A 511 22.22 -1.33 32.57
C ILE A 511 22.30 -0.43 31.33
N LYS A 512 23.32 -0.61 30.46
CA LYS A 512 23.42 0.14 29.22
C LYS A 512 22.22 -0.15 28.31
N GLU A 513 21.77 -1.40 28.28
CA GLU A 513 20.62 -1.83 27.52
C GLU A 513 19.34 -1.11 27.96
N ILE A 514 19.08 -1.02 29.25
CA ILE A 514 17.97 -0.26 29.80
C ILE A 514 18.05 1.22 29.37
N VAL A 515 19.25 1.82 29.43
CA VAL A 515 19.45 3.23 29.00
C VAL A 515 19.17 3.40 27.50
N ILE A 516 19.64 2.48 26.64
CA ILE A 516 19.35 2.53 25.19
C ILE A 516 17.85 2.45 24.94
N PHE A 517 17.13 1.57 25.63
CA PHE A 517 15.68 1.46 25.50
C PHE A 517 14.93 2.71 26.00
N LEU A 518 15.33 3.26 27.15
CA LEU A 518 14.74 4.48 27.68
C LEU A 518 14.98 5.67 26.73
N ASN A 519 16.18 5.81 26.18
CA ASN A 519 16.48 6.82 25.18
C ASN A 519 15.62 6.66 23.92
N THR A 520 15.44 5.41 23.45
CA THR A 520 14.58 5.11 22.30
C THR A 520 13.13 5.54 22.56
N ILE A 521 12.59 5.17 23.72
CA ILE A 521 11.23 5.52 24.12
C ILE A 521 11.09 7.05 24.26
N GLN A 522 12.03 7.71 24.93
CA GLN A 522 11.99 9.15 25.14
C GLN A 522 12.02 9.94 23.82
N GLN A 523 12.83 9.50 22.86
CA GLN A 523 13.02 10.23 21.60
C GLN A 523 11.92 9.95 20.59
N PHE A 524 11.44 8.71 20.50
CA PHE A 524 10.64 8.27 19.32
C PHE A 524 9.22 7.77 19.64
N MET A 525 8.81 7.65 20.93
CA MET A 525 7.50 7.10 21.28
C MET A 525 6.34 7.87 20.64
N GLY A 526 6.45 9.20 20.57
CA GLY A 526 5.43 10.05 19.90
C GLY A 526 5.30 9.69 18.43
N GLU A 527 6.44 9.57 17.74
CA GLU A 527 6.48 9.18 16.32
C GLU A 527 5.96 7.75 16.11
N TYR A 528 6.28 6.80 16.99
CA TYR A 528 5.76 5.42 16.90
C TYR A 528 4.24 5.39 17.05
N ILE A 529 3.67 6.20 17.93
CA ILE A 529 2.21 6.31 18.08
C ILE A 529 1.58 6.88 16.80
N GLU A 530 2.12 7.98 16.25
CA GLU A 530 1.63 8.56 15.00
C GLU A 530 1.70 7.57 13.84
N GLN A 531 2.86 6.90 13.66
CA GLN A 531 3.06 5.88 12.63
C GLN A 531 2.15 4.67 12.80
N MET A 532 1.87 4.26 14.03
CA MET A 532 0.94 3.16 14.30
C MET A 532 -0.50 3.53 13.91
N LEU A 533 -0.88 4.79 14.06
CA LEU A 533 -2.22 5.27 13.76
C LEU A 533 -2.41 5.53 12.27
N CYS A 534 -1.80 6.60 11.76
CA CYS A 534 -2.12 7.11 10.42
C CYS A 534 -1.08 8.02 9.78
N SER A 535 0.10 8.27 10.39
CA SER A 535 1.03 9.30 9.88
C SER A 535 2.50 9.00 10.18
N PRO A 536 3.39 9.11 9.19
CA PRO A 536 3.13 9.36 7.79
C PRO A 536 2.71 8.10 7.01
N LEU A 537 1.90 8.27 5.96
CA LEU A 537 1.53 7.24 4.98
C LEU A 537 2.42 7.32 3.72
N GLY A 538 2.11 6.49 2.71
CA GLY A 538 2.88 6.40 1.48
C GLY A 538 4.29 5.90 1.74
N TRP A 539 5.29 6.50 1.10
CA TRP A 539 6.72 6.24 1.37
C TRP A 539 7.23 6.99 2.61
N LEU A 540 6.41 7.12 3.66
CA LEU A 540 6.63 7.95 4.85
C LEU A 540 6.67 9.46 4.52
N ASP A 541 5.94 9.88 3.50
CA ASP A 541 5.99 11.23 2.92
C ASP A 541 4.64 11.96 3.00
N ILE A 542 3.54 11.24 3.25
CA ILE A 542 2.20 11.81 3.38
C ILE A 542 1.87 12.00 4.86
N LYS A 543 2.18 13.18 5.38
CA LYS A 543 1.90 13.53 6.79
C LYS A 543 0.45 13.95 6.97
N MET A 544 -0.21 13.37 7.97
CA MET A 544 -1.58 13.69 8.33
C MET A 544 -1.66 14.87 9.31
N PRO A 545 -2.68 15.72 9.18
CA PRO A 545 -2.98 16.74 10.19
C PRO A 545 -3.22 16.13 11.57
N SER A 546 -2.75 16.80 12.62
CA SER A 546 -2.85 16.30 14.01
C SER A 546 -4.30 16.03 14.44
N VAL A 547 -5.29 16.72 13.85
CA VAL A 547 -6.73 16.47 14.13
C VAL A 547 -7.15 15.07 13.69
N ILE A 548 -6.61 14.54 12.60
CA ILE A 548 -6.90 13.18 12.12
C ILE A 548 -6.23 12.16 13.05
N VAL A 549 -4.97 12.40 13.44
CA VAL A 549 -4.26 11.57 14.42
C VAL A 549 -5.02 11.49 15.75
N ALA A 550 -5.43 12.66 16.27
CA ALA A 550 -6.24 12.74 17.50
C ALA A 550 -7.61 12.05 17.34
N GLY A 551 -8.22 12.14 16.16
CA GLY A 551 -9.47 11.46 15.83
C GLY A 551 -9.35 9.95 15.95
N PHE A 552 -8.36 9.32 15.29
CA PHE A 552 -8.13 7.88 15.39
C PHE A 552 -7.71 7.44 16.79
N SER A 553 -6.89 8.24 17.50
CA SER A 553 -6.58 8.02 18.92
C SER A 553 -7.84 7.97 19.76
N SER A 554 -8.78 8.91 19.54
CA SER A 554 -10.05 8.97 20.24
C SER A 554 -10.93 7.74 19.94
N VAL A 555 -10.99 7.30 18.68
CA VAL A 555 -11.73 6.08 18.28
C VAL A 555 -11.17 4.86 19.01
N LEU A 556 -9.84 4.71 19.13
CA LEU A 556 -9.24 3.61 19.89
C LEU A 556 -9.59 3.67 21.38
N LEU A 557 -9.50 4.85 22.00
CA LEU A 557 -9.86 5.02 23.41
C LEU A 557 -11.35 4.71 23.64
N PHE A 558 -12.26 5.23 22.83
CA PHE A 558 -13.68 4.93 22.92
C PHE A 558 -13.99 3.45 22.67
N SER A 559 -13.21 2.76 21.84
CA SER A 559 -13.38 1.32 21.61
C SER A 559 -13.14 0.48 22.86
N SER A 560 -12.25 0.95 23.77
CA SER A 560 -11.90 0.27 25.02
C SER A 560 -12.83 0.59 26.21
N MET A 561 -13.79 1.50 26.04
CA MET A 561 -14.79 1.79 27.06
C MET A 561 -15.89 0.72 27.06
N SER A 562 -16.38 0.33 28.27
CA SER A 562 -17.48 -0.65 28.39
C SER A 562 -18.85 0.01 28.28
N CYS A 563 -19.82 -0.69 27.68
CA CYS A 563 -21.20 -0.30 27.59
C CYS A 563 -22.04 -0.97 28.71
N LYS A 564 -23.29 -0.47 28.93
CA LYS A 564 -24.20 -1.00 29.96
C LYS A 564 -24.50 -2.49 29.82
N ASP A 565 -24.65 -2.97 28.59
CA ASP A 565 -25.01 -4.35 28.22
C ASP A 565 -23.80 -5.27 28.01
N GLU A 566 -22.60 -4.80 28.37
CA GLU A 566 -21.37 -5.57 28.26
C GLU A 566 -20.89 -6.01 29.64
N ASP A 567 -20.59 -7.30 29.73
CA ASP A 567 -19.88 -7.82 30.88
C ASP A 567 -18.44 -7.34 30.90
N SER A 568 -18.10 -6.47 31.83
CA SER A 568 -16.76 -5.92 32.01
C SER A 568 -15.89 -6.78 32.93
N SER A 569 -16.31 -8.00 33.26
CA SER A 569 -15.67 -8.87 34.27
C SER A 569 -14.41 -9.58 33.79
N ILE A 570 -13.56 -8.90 33.00
CA ILE A 570 -12.20 -9.43 32.78
C ILE A 570 -11.43 -9.28 34.09
N LYS A 571 -10.99 -10.42 34.66
CA LYS A 571 -10.17 -10.42 35.88
C LYS A 571 -8.92 -9.56 35.66
N TRP A 572 -8.52 -8.81 36.68
CA TRP A 572 -7.36 -7.93 36.61
C TRP A 572 -6.06 -8.70 36.25
N GLN A 573 -5.91 -9.97 36.72
CA GLN A 573 -4.77 -10.81 36.36
C GLN A 573 -4.69 -11.07 34.85
N ASN A 574 -5.84 -11.29 34.19
CA ASN A 574 -5.89 -11.51 32.75
C ASN A 574 -5.54 -10.23 31.98
N ARG A 575 -5.96 -9.07 32.48
CA ARG A 575 -5.60 -7.75 31.91
C ARG A 575 -4.11 -7.50 32.02
N PHE A 576 -3.57 -7.71 33.24
CA PHE A 576 -2.14 -7.58 33.50
C PHE A 576 -1.32 -8.53 32.62
N TRP A 577 -1.78 -9.78 32.45
CA TRP A 577 -1.12 -10.73 31.57
C TRP A 577 -1.10 -10.25 30.10
N MET A 578 -2.20 -9.70 29.57
CA MET A 578 -2.24 -9.15 28.21
C MET A 578 -1.29 -7.95 28.07
N PHE A 579 -1.21 -7.09 29.09
CA PHE A 579 -0.23 -6.00 29.13
C PHE A 579 1.20 -6.51 29.12
N VAL A 580 1.51 -7.55 29.88
CA VAL A 580 2.84 -8.22 29.88
C VAL A 580 3.17 -8.78 28.49
N LEU A 581 2.22 -9.43 27.83
CA LEU A 581 2.42 -9.96 26.46
C LEU A 581 2.70 -8.83 25.46
N PHE A 582 2.00 -7.71 25.56
CA PHE A 582 2.27 -6.53 24.74
C PHE A 582 3.70 -6.01 25.00
N GLY A 583 4.07 -5.84 26.27
CA GLY A 583 5.41 -5.39 26.65
C GLY A 583 6.51 -6.34 26.19
N LEU A 584 6.27 -7.65 26.25
CA LEU A 584 7.21 -8.67 25.77
C LEU A 584 7.47 -8.51 24.25
N VAL A 585 6.41 -8.33 23.44
CA VAL A 585 6.59 -8.11 22.01
C VAL A 585 7.26 -6.75 21.75
N PHE A 586 6.90 -5.72 22.49
CA PHE A 586 7.55 -4.41 22.38
C PHE A 586 9.08 -4.53 22.58
N VAL A 587 9.51 -5.18 23.65
CA VAL A 587 10.92 -5.41 23.94
C VAL A 587 11.59 -6.29 22.87
N THR A 588 10.92 -7.37 22.42
CA THR A 588 11.51 -8.24 21.40
C THR A 588 11.67 -7.56 20.03
N VAL A 589 10.79 -6.62 19.69
CA VAL A 589 10.94 -5.79 18.47
C VAL A 589 12.18 -4.90 18.60
N LEU A 590 12.36 -4.22 19.74
CA LEU A 590 13.54 -3.39 19.97
C LEU A 590 14.83 -4.22 19.90
N LEU A 591 14.88 -5.35 20.61
CA LEU A 591 16.05 -6.26 20.59
C LEU A 591 16.37 -6.78 19.19
N ALA A 592 15.35 -7.16 18.42
CA ALA A 592 15.55 -7.67 17.08
C ALA A 592 16.20 -6.62 16.16
N LEU A 593 15.71 -5.37 16.20
CA LEU A 593 16.25 -4.29 15.37
C LEU A 593 17.61 -3.78 15.88
N GLN A 594 17.86 -3.87 17.18
CA GLN A 594 19.15 -3.54 17.73
C GLN A 594 20.24 -4.49 17.21
N ILE A 595 19.96 -5.79 17.17
CA ILE A 595 20.93 -6.80 16.71
C ILE A 595 21.08 -6.79 15.17
N THR A 596 20.00 -6.51 14.44
CA THR A 596 20.01 -6.68 12.97
C THR A 596 20.25 -5.39 12.20
N TRP A 597 19.98 -4.22 12.80
CA TRP A 597 19.94 -2.95 12.08
C TRP A 597 20.70 -1.80 12.74
N THR A 598 20.79 -1.79 14.09
CA THR A 598 21.35 -0.64 14.83
C THR A 598 22.86 -0.73 14.94
N PRO A 599 23.62 0.27 14.46
CA PRO A 599 25.06 0.35 14.70
C PRO A 599 25.40 0.38 16.21
N ASP A 600 26.47 -0.28 16.62
CA ASP A 600 26.85 -0.48 18.04
C ASP A 600 27.29 0.80 18.78
N TYR A 601 27.52 1.88 18.04
CA TYR A 601 27.84 3.20 18.60
C TYR A 601 26.57 4.06 18.86
N PHE A 602 25.36 3.59 18.52
CA PHE A 602 24.13 4.32 18.77
C PHE A 602 23.72 4.22 20.24
N THR A 603 23.11 5.29 20.75
CA THR A 603 22.57 5.34 22.11
C THR A 603 21.05 5.08 22.16
N PHE A 604 20.45 4.74 21.04
CA PHE A 604 19.05 4.36 20.86
C PHE A 604 18.93 3.26 19.79
N VAL A 605 17.79 2.60 19.71
CA VAL A 605 17.51 1.57 18.71
C VAL A 605 17.00 2.23 17.43
N ALA A 606 17.74 2.07 16.33
CA ALA A 606 17.37 2.60 15.02
C ALA A 606 16.44 1.65 14.24
N GLY A 607 15.71 2.21 13.26
CA GLY A 607 14.88 1.44 12.32
C GLY A 607 13.54 0.94 12.89
N VAL A 608 13.20 1.29 14.12
CA VAL A 608 11.90 0.95 14.72
C VAL A 608 10.81 1.80 14.05
N GLN A 609 9.71 1.16 13.68
CA GLN A 609 8.55 1.82 13.10
C GLN A 609 7.29 1.47 13.88
N GLY A 610 6.39 2.43 14.06
CA GLY A 610 5.16 2.24 14.84
C GLY A 610 4.28 1.11 14.32
N ARG A 611 4.28 0.84 13.00
CA ARG A 611 3.55 -0.28 12.39
C ARG A 611 3.90 -1.67 12.95
N TYR A 612 5.09 -1.83 13.51
CA TYR A 612 5.51 -3.10 14.11
C TYR A 612 4.72 -3.46 15.38
N PHE A 613 4.04 -2.50 16.00
CA PHE A 613 3.23 -2.75 17.20
C PHE A 613 1.76 -3.02 16.90
N LEU A 614 1.31 -2.86 15.64
CA LEU A 614 -0.07 -3.13 15.22
C LEU A 614 -0.54 -4.56 15.53
N PRO A 615 0.25 -5.64 15.26
CA PRO A 615 -0.20 -7.01 15.52
C PRO A 615 -0.59 -7.27 16.97
N VAL A 616 -0.04 -6.49 17.91
CA VAL A 616 -0.25 -6.66 19.36
C VAL A 616 -1.04 -5.52 20.02
N LEU A 617 -1.41 -4.49 19.27
CA LEU A 617 -2.20 -3.37 19.79
C LEU A 617 -3.53 -3.81 20.44
N PRO A 618 -4.26 -4.84 19.94
CA PRO A 618 -5.44 -5.35 20.63
C PRO A 618 -5.17 -5.84 22.06
N LEU A 619 -3.96 -6.37 22.36
CA LEU A 619 -3.57 -6.79 23.72
C LEU A 619 -3.58 -5.58 24.68
N LEU A 620 -2.97 -4.48 24.27
CA LEU A 620 -2.93 -3.25 25.05
C LEU A 620 -4.34 -2.70 25.31
N LEU A 621 -5.17 -2.60 24.26
CA LEU A 621 -6.52 -2.03 24.39
C LEU A 621 -7.45 -2.91 25.22
N VAL A 622 -7.35 -4.24 25.14
CA VAL A 622 -8.12 -5.15 26.00
C VAL A 622 -7.59 -5.10 27.44
N SER A 623 -6.31 -4.85 27.68
CA SER A 623 -5.78 -4.69 29.03
C SER A 623 -6.39 -3.49 29.77
N ILE A 624 -6.71 -2.41 29.05
CA ILE A 624 -7.35 -1.21 29.61
C ILE A 624 -8.89 -1.19 29.49
N PHE A 625 -9.50 -2.22 28.87
CA PHE A 625 -10.94 -2.26 28.64
C PHE A 625 -11.75 -2.14 29.92
N GLY A 626 -12.78 -1.29 29.90
CA GLY A 626 -13.77 -1.19 30.97
C GLY A 626 -13.34 -0.43 32.22
N TYR A 627 -12.18 0.22 32.23
CA TYR A 627 -11.88 1.21 33.29
C TYR A 627 -12.82 2.41 33.21
N LEU A 628 -13.22 2.80 32.01
CA LEU A 628 -14.22 3.82 31.76
C LEU A 628 -15.53 3.17 31.26
N LYS A 629 -16.65 3.61 31.80
CA LYS A 629 -17.98 3.07 31.47
C LYS A 629 -18.82 4.13 30.75
N LEU A 630 -19.46 3.70 29.68
CA LEU A 630 -20.41 4.52 28.92
C LEU A 630 -21.85 4.18 29.27
N ASN A 631 -22.66 5.21 29.51
CA ASN A 631 -24.09 5.06 29.76
C ASN A 631 -24.88 4.86 28.45
N ALA A 632 -24.43 3.92 27.61
CA ALA A 632 -24.99 3.63 26.29
C ALA A 632 -25.04 2.11 26.04
N GLU A 633 -25.88 1.68 25.12
CA GLU A 633 -25.91 0.30 24.63
C GLU A 633 -24.83 0.04 23.57
N SER A 634 -24.27 -1.16 23.59
CA SER A 634 -23.21 -1.58 22.65
C SER A 634 -23.66 -1.46 21.17
N LYS A 635 -24.94 -1.71 20.87
CA LYS A 635 -25.50 -1.57 19.51
C LYS A 635 -25.41 -0.13 18.98
N ASN A 636 -25.65 0.85 19.84
CA ASN A 636 -25.57 2.27 19.48
C ASN A 636 -24.11 2.70 19.35
N MET A 637 -23.24 2.25 20.29
CA MET A 637 -21.82 2.53 20.24
C MET A 637 -21.14 1.93 19.00
N ASN A 638 -21.50 0.72 18.58
CA ASN A 638 -21.02 0.14 17.32
C ASN A 638 -21.39 1.01 16.12
N THR A 639 -22.59 1.61 16.12
CA THR A 639 -23.04 2.50 15.05
C THR A 639 -22.22 3.79 15.01
N ILE A 640 -22.04 4.43 16.18
CA ILE A 640 -21.22 5.64 16.33
C ILE A 640 -19.79 5.34 15.90
N MET A 641 -19.23 4.21 16.34
CA MET A 641 -17.88 3.78 15.99
C MET A 641 -17.68 3.68 14.47
N VAL A 642 -18.61 3.02 13.75
CA VAL A 642 -18.53 2.92 12.28
C VAL A 642 -18.62 4.29 11.63
N LEU A 643 -19.58 5.14 12.02
CA LEU A 643 -19.75 6.47 11.44
C LEU A 643 -18.54 7.36 11.68
N SER A 644 -18.01 7.37 12.92
CA SER A 644 -16.82 8.16 13.27
C SER A 644 -15.59 7.68 12.49
N THR A 645 -15.40 6.37 12.38
CA THR A 645 -14.28 5.78 11.62
C THR A 645 -14.40 6.12 10.13
N VAL A 646 -15.59 5.97 9.53
CA VAL A 646 -15.83 6.34 8.12
C VAL A 646 -15.60 7.83 7.90
N CYS A 647 -16.06 8.70 8.81
CA CYS A 647 -15.83 10.14 8.75
C CYS A 647 -14.33 10.48 8.74
N LEU A 648 -13.56 9.84 9.63
CA LEU A 648 -12.10 10.05 9.70
C LEU A 648 -11.41 9.56 8.43
N HIS A 649 -11.81 8.41 7.86
CA HIS A 649 -11.26 7.93 6.59
C HIS A 649 -11.60 8.86 5.42
N ILE A 650 -12.80 9.46 5.40
CA ILE A 650 -13.15 10.47 4.40
C ILE A 650 -12.19 11.67 4.51
N MET A 651 -11.99 12.21 5.73
CA MET A 651 -11.10 13.34 5.95
C MET A 651 -9.66 13.00 5.54
N GLU A 652 -9.19 11.83 5.89
CA GLU A 652 -7.85 11.35 5.56
C GLU A 652 -7.66 11.16 4.06
N VAL A 653 -8.55 10.47 3.38
CA VAL A 653 -8.50 10.23 1.93
C VAL A 653 -8.55 11.55 1.16
N LEU A 654 -9.40 12.49 1.56
CA LEU A 654 -9.41 13.82 0.96
C LEU A 654 -8.08 14.57 1.20
N THR A 655 -7.47 14.39 2.37
CA THR A 655 -6.14 14.98 2.67
C THR A 655 -5.06 14.35 1.79
N ILE A 656 -5.05 13.03 1.63
CA ILE A 656 -4.11 12.35 0.72
C ILE A 656 -4.26 12.89 -0.71
N LEU A 657 -5.51 12.96 -1.20
CA LEU A 657 -5.78 13.49 -2.55
C LEU A 657 -5.27 14.91 -2.72
N ILE A 658 -5.52 15.81 -1.76
CA ILE A 658 -5.05 17.21 -1.80
C ILE A 658 -3.52 17.27 -1.83
N ILE A 659 -2.84 16.47 -0.99
CA ILE A 659 -1.37 16.44 -0.93
C ILE A 659 -0.79 15.90 -2.24
N VAL A 660 -1.33 14.80 -2.76
CA VAL A 660 -0.82 14.14 -3.96
C VAL A 660 -1.09 14.97 -5.22
N ILE A 661 -2.27 15.57 -5.32
CA ILE A 661 -2.64 16.45 -6.46
C ILE A 661 -1.79 17.73 -6.46
N GLY A 662 -1.42 18.23 -5.27
CA GLY A 662 -0.61 19.44 -5.13
C GLY A 662 0.89 19.25 -5.40
N ARG A 663 1.35 18.04 -5.70
CA ARG A 663 2.73 17.68 -6.06
C ARG A 663 2.93 17.65 -7.57
#